data_bc363ce24ac12a8a1510dbcf3bd6f2ef
#
_entry.id   bc363ce24ac12a8a1510dbcf3bd6f2ef
#
_cell.length_a   1.000
_cell.length_b   1.000
_cell.length_c   1.000
_cell.angle_alpha   90.00
_cell.angle_beta   90.00
_cell.angle_gamma   90.00
#
_symmetry.space_group_name_H-M   'P 1'
#
loop_
_entity.id
_entity.type
_entity.pdbx_description
1 polymer ?
#
loop_
_entity_poly.entity_id
_entity_poly.type
_entity_poly.pdbx_seq_one_letter_code
_entity_poly.pdbx_strand_id
1 'polypeptide(L)'
;MKQYNAIKVKYPDALLLFRVGDFYETFGSDAVKAANILDIILTKRGAGSESETELAGFPHHSLNTYLPKLVKAGERVAICDQLEDPKLTKSIVKRGVTELVTPGVALNDEVLSSKTNNFLAAVYFGKTIGVAFLDVSTGEFLTAQGSAEYIGKLLQNFNPSEVLIEKQKRSTFNDTFGTNFHTFYLEDWVFQDDYANETLCKHFQTKTLKGFGIEALTQGIVASGAVMHYLAETQHHKLQHITAIERILEGDYVWMDKFTIRNLELYNSTNTNAATLIDVIDHTISPMGGRLLKRWLALPLKSQEKIKARHEVVQYFLEHEESLQRTQNYIKQVGDLERLISKVATAKVNPREVVQLKNSLEAIVPIKALASHCENADLKRIGEQFQSCELLREKIKATLNEDAPVNILKGNSIASSASEELESLRAIAFSGKDYLNKMLERESAATGITSLKIASNNVFGYYIEVRNSHKDKVPESWIRKQTLVNAERYITEELKEYEAKILGAEDRILEIEQTLFSELVLWMHSYILEVQQNAQLIAQLDCLGAFAHLAQHNNYVYPEMDESFDLDIKQGRHPVIEKQLPLGESYVANDVFLDRTTQQIIMITGPNMSGKSAILRQTALIVLLAQIGSFVPAQSARIGLIDKLFTRVGASDNISMGESTFMVEMNETASILNNVSERSLVLLDEIGRGTSTYDGISIAWAISEYLHEHPSHAKTLFATHYHELNEMTETFDRIKNYNVSVKELKDNVLFLRTLVKGGSHHSFGIHVAKMAGMPPQVLHRAQQILKQLEKSHSSDELTAKVKDLDGEMQLSFFNLDDPILEALKSDIEAIDIDTLTPVEALMKLNEIKRMLTKKKST
;
A
#
# COMPACT_ATOMS: atom_id res chain seq x y z
N MET A 1 35.18 19.45 -10.53
CA MET A 1 35.22 19.41 -9.06
C MET A 1 34.70 20.69 -8.39
N LYS A 2 35.20 21.95 -8.69
CA LYS A 2 34.74 23.17 -8.00
C LYS A 2 33.20 23.35 -8.04
N GLN A 3 32.57 23.18 -9.23
CA GLN A 3 31.10 23.24 -9.36
C GLN A 3 30.40 22.11 -8.59
N TYR A 4 30.91 20.87 -8.68
CA TYR A 4 30.35 19.73 -7.95
C TYR A 4 30.33 19.98 -6.44
N ASN A 5 31.47 20.38 -5.87
CA ASN A 5 31.58 20.63 -4.42
C ASN A 5 30.66 21.77 -3.98
N ALA A 6 30.58 22.85 -4.77
CA ALA A 6 29.72 23.99 -4.46
C ALA A 6 28.20 23.60 -4.45
N ILE A 7 27.82 22.66 -5.30
CA ILE A 7 26.45 22.13 -5.35
C ILE A 7 26.23 21.11 -4.23
N LYS A 8 27.18 20.19 -3.98
CA LYS A 8 27.08 19.17 -2.92
C LYS A 8 26.92 19.79 -1.53
N VAL A 9 27.56 20.93 -1.25
CA VAL A 9 27.37 21.66 0.01
C VAL A 9 25.93 22.14 0.22
N LYS A 10 25.19 22.41 -0.87
CA LYS A 10 23.76 22.79 -0.79
C LYS A 10 22.83 21.61 -0.59
N TYR A 11 23.24 20.40 -1.00
CA TYR A 11 22.46 19.17 -0.93
C TYR A 11 23.29 18.06 -0.24
N PRO A 12 23.68 18.25 1.04
CA PRO A 12 24.59 17.33 1.72
C PRO A 12 24.02 15.91 1.85
N ASP A 13 22.71 15.81 2.04
CA ASP A 13 21.98 14.56 2.28
C ASP A 13 21.52 13.87 1.00
N ALA A 14 21.76 14.45 -0.18
CA ALA A 14 21.36 13.87 -1.46
C ALA A 14 22.56 13.32 -2.23
N LEU A 15 22.40 12.15 -2.86
CA LEU A 15 23.35 11.63 -3.82
C LEU A 15 23.33 12.52 -5.08
N LEU A 16 24.44 13.13 -5.42
CA LEU A 16 24.53 14.10 -6.53
C LEU A 16 24.91 13.41 -7.84
N LEU A 17 23.99 13.32 -8.78
CA LEU A 17 24.23 12.93 -10.16
C LEU A 17 24.59 14.15 -10.97
N PHE A 18 25.87 14.30 -11.28
CA PHE A 18 26.42 15.50 -11.92
C PHE A 18 26.72 15.25 -13.39
N ARG A 19 26.08 16.00 -14.30
CA ARG A 19 26.25 15.83 -15.74
C ARG A 19 27.62 16.27 -16.24
N VAL A 20 28.41 15.34 -16.80
CA VAL A 20 29.70 15.58 -17.43
C VAL A 20 29.67 15.02 -18.86
N GLY A 21 29.46 15.89 -19.84
CA GLY A 21 29.28 15.44 -21.23
C GLY A 21 28.06 14.50 -21.36
N ASP A 22 28.32 13.28 -21.84
CA ASP A 22 27.27 12.27 -22.05
C ASP A 22 27.04 11.35 -20.84
N PHE A 23 27.65 11.65 -19.68
CA PHE A 23 27.53 10.84 -18.47
C PHE A 23 26.95 11.63 -17.31
N TYR A 24 26.24 10.96 -16.41
CA TYR A 24 26.06 11.37 -15.04
C TYR A 24 27.15 10.72 -14.20
N GLU A 25 27.96 11.56 -13.55
CA GLU A 25 29.04 11.14 -12.67
C GLU A 25 28.74 11.53 -11.23
N THR A 26 29.17 10.70 -10.29
CA THR A 26 29.10 10.94 -8.86
C THR A 26 30.46 10.67 -8.24
N PHE A 27 30.82 11.35 -7.14
CA PHE A 27 32.16 11.38 -6.57
C PHE A 27 32.15 11.10 -5.06
N GLY A 28 33.27 10.57 -4.55
CA GLY A 28 33.52 10.32 -3.12
C GLY A 28 32.52 9.32 -2.54
N SER A 29 31.96 9.62 -1.37
CA SER A 29 30.99 8.75 -0.68
C SER A 29 29.73 8.44 -1.51
N ASP A 30 29.29 9.42 -2.34
CA ASP A 30 28.16 9.21 -3.23
C ASP A 30 28.47 8.18 -4.31
N ALA A 31 29.73 8.16 -4.83
CA ALA A 31 30.17 7.17 -5.81
C ALA A 31 30.19 5.75 -5.25
N VAL A 32 30.64 5.58 -4.00
CA VAL A 32 30.65 4.29 -3.31
C VAL A 32 29.21 3.77 -3.12
N LYS A 33 28.31 4.63 -2.64
CA LYS A 33 26.89 4.28 -2.50
C LYS A 33 26.24 3.91 -3.85
N ALA A 34 26.42 4.76 -4.86
CA ALA A 34 25.86 4.54 -6.19
C ALA A 34 26.40 3.24 -6.81
N ALA A 35 27.69 2.97 -6.71
CA ALA A 35 28.29 1.74 -7.23
C ALA A 35 27.67 0.48 -6.59
N ASN A 36 27.48 0.49 -5.27
CA ASN A 36 26.90 -0.64 -4.54
C ASN A 36 25.42 -0.87 -4.89
N ILE A 37 24.62 0.21 -4.99
CA ILE A 37 23.16 0.09 -5.26
C ILE A 37 22.90 -0.27 -6.72
N LEU A 38 23.68 0.32 -7.63
CA LEU A 38 23.46 0.18 -9.08
C LEU A 38 24.18 -1.03 -9.69
N ASP A 39 25.08 -1.66 -8.93
CA ASP A 39 25.99 -2.71 -9.42
C ASP A 39 26.81 -2.24 -10.64
N ILE A 40 27.42 -1.04 -10.52
CA ILE A 40 28.29 -0.44 -11.53
C ILE A 40 29.72 -0.33 -11.01
N ILE A 41 30.67 -0.22 -11.93
CA ILE A 41 32.10 -0.18 -11.60
C ILE A 41 32.46 1.11 -10.84
N LEU A 42 33.03 0.94 -9.66
CA LEU A 42 33.65 2.03 -8.92
C LEU A 42 35.07 2.24 -9.47
N THR A 43 35.33 3.45 -9.96
CA THR A 43 36.63 3.86 -10.50
C THR A 43 37.23 5.00 -9.67
N LYS A 44 38.38 5.50 -10.04
CA LYS A 44 39.04 6.62 -9.38
C LYS A 44 39.40 7.70 -10.41
N ARG A 45 39.05 8.93 -10.08
CA ARG A 45 39.47 10.10 -10.85
C ARG A 45 40.80 10.61 -10.30
N GLY A 46 41.79 10.87 -11.20
CA GLY A 46 43.13 11.34 -10.80
C GLY A 46 43.96 10.27 -10.11
N ALA A 47 43.86 9.02 -10.56
CA ALA A 47 44.60 7.90 -9.99
C ALA A 47 46.10 8.23 -9.93
N GLY A 48 46.69 8.10 -8.72
CA GLY A 48 48.10 8.40 -8.48
C GLY A 48 48.43 9.87 -8.19
N SER A 49 47.45 10.77 -8.04
CA SER A 49 47.61 12.14 -7.61
C SER A 49 47.12 12.38 -6.17
N GLU A 50 47.59 13.44 -5.49
CA GLU A 50 47.11 13.82 -4.15
C GLU A 50 45.58 14.15 -4.11
N SER A 51 44.94 14.30 -5.27
CA SER A 51 43.49 14.61 -5.41
C SER A 51 42.70 13.43 -5.92
N GLU A 52 43.13 12.19 -5.64
CA GLU A 52 42.42 10.98 -6.00
C GLU A 52 41.06 10.94 -5.32
N THR A 53 39.98 10.70 -6.09
CA THR A 53 38.61 10.66 -5.58
C THR A 53 37.86 9.52 -6.28
N GLU A 54 37.08 8.75 -5.52
CA GLU A 54 36.20 7.72 -6.05
C GLU A 54 35.22 8.34 -7.07
N LEU A 55 34.96 7.59 -8.13
CA LEU A 55 34.09 7.97 -9.24
C LEU A 55 33.23 6.78 -9.65
N ALA A 56 31.95 7.00 -9.78
CA ALA A 56 31.03 6.09 -10.45
C ALA A 56 30.16 6.91 -11.41
N GLY A 57 29.71 6.30 -12.50
CA GLY A 57 28.85 7.01 -13.45
C GLY A 57 28.27 6.08 -14.50
N PHE A 58 27.25 6.62 -15.17
CA PHE A 58 26.51 5.93 -16.23
C PHE A 58 26.11 6.93 -17.33
N PRO A 59 25.84 6.44 -18.59
CA PRO A 59 25.42 7.32 -19.67
C PRO A 59 24.14 8.07 -19.33
N HIS A 60 24.05 9.34 -19.66
CA HIS A 60 22.92 10.20 -19.28
C HIS A 60 21.57 9.70 -19.82
N HIS A 61 21.55 9.09 -21.01
CA HIS A 61 20.34 8.52 -21.60
C HIS A 61 19.80 7.30 -20.83
N SER A 62 20.60 6.74 -19.93
CA SER A 62 20.22 5.62 -19.07
C SER A 62 19.69 6.07 -17.69
N LEU A 63 19.47 7.38 -17.48
CA LEU A 63 18.96 7.92 -16.21
C LEU A 63 17.69 7.20 -15.74
N ASN A 64 16.74 6.97 -16.66
CA ASN A 64 15.48 6.30 -16.35
C ASN A 64 15.66 4.85 -15.88
N THR A 65 16.77 4.19 -16.21
CA THR A 65 17.07 2.82 -15.75
C THR A 65 17.73 2.80 -14.37
N TYR A 66 18.58 3.79 -14.06
CA TYR A 66 19.38 3.80 -12.83
C TYR A 66 18.75 4.60 -11.70
N LEU A 67 18.12 5.73 -11.99
CA LEU A 67 17.44 6.57 -10.98
C LEU A 67 16.41 5.79 -10.13
N PRO A 68 15.54 4.95 -10.74
CA PRO A 68 14.58 4.16 -9.96
C PRO A 68 15.23 3.24 -8.93
N LYS A 69 16.41 2.68 -9.23
CA LYS A 69 17.11 1.79 -8.30
C LYS A 69 17.62 2.56 -7.08
N LEU A 70 18.17 3.76 -7.28
CA LEU A 70 18.63 4.62 -6.18
C LEU A 70 17.47 5.05 -5.28
N VAL A 71 16.37 5.51 -5.88
CA VAL A 71 15.19 6.00 -5.15
C VAL A 71 14.51 4.85 -4.39
N LYS A 72 14.37 3.67 -4.99
CA LYS A 72 13.84 2.47 -4.31
C LYS A 72 14.71 1.97 -3.16
N ALA A 73 16.02 2.25 -3.21
CA ALA A 73 16.93 1.98 -2.10
C ALA A 73 16.82 3.02 -0.96
N GLY A 74 15.92 4.01 -1.08
CA GLY A 74 15.69 5.05 -0.08
C GLY A 74 16.60 6.27 -0.21
N GLU A 75 17.44 6.36 -1.28
CA GLU A 75 18.35 7.50 -1.46
C GLU A 75 17.60 8.70 -2.07
N ARG A 76 17.94 9.88 -1.58
CA ARG A 76 17.57 11.16 -2.17
C ARG A 76 18.58 11.49 -3.27
N VAL A 77 18.11 11.79 -4.47
CA VAL A 77 18.97 11.96 -5.64
C VAL A 77 18.81 13.36 -6.23
N ALA A 78 19.87 14.17 -6.18
CA ALA A 78 19.93 15.48 -6.84
C ALA A 78 20.44 15.32 -8.28
N ILE A 79 19.59 15.62 -9.25
CA ILE A 79 19.93 15.61 -10.68
C ILE A 79 20.48 16.98 -11.05
N CYS A 80 21.74 17.00 -11.45
CA CYS A 80 22.43 18.22 -11.83
C CYS A 80 22.74 18.21 -13.31
N ASP A 81 22.04 19.05 -14.07
CA ASP A 81 22.18 19.17 -15.52
C ASP A 81 22.90 20.45 -15.95
N GLN A 82 23.23 20.51 -17.22
CA GLN A 82 23.77 21.68 -17.89
C GLN A 82 22.67 22.71 -18.14
N LEU A 83 22.83 23.94 -17.63
CA LEU A 83 21.86 25.02 -17.77
C LEU A 83 22.06 25.85 -19.04
N GLU A 84 23.14 25.60 -19.77
CA GLU A 84 23.53 26.33 -20.98
C GLU A 84 23.88 25.33 -22.09
N ASP A 85 23.66 25.69 -23.36
CA ASP A 85 24.08 24.88 -24.49
C ASP A 85 25.62 24.87 -24.61
N PRO A 86 26.26 23.68 -24.55
CA PRO A 86 27.70 23.55 -24.70
C PRO A 86 28.24 24.13 -26.03
N LYS A 87 27.44 24.12 -27.10
CA LYS A 87 27.82 24.62 -28.42
C LYS A 87 27.91 26.16 -28.47
N LEU A 88 27.18 26.85 -27.62
CA LEU A 88 27.09 28.31 -27.58
C LEU A 88 28.01 28.93 -26.54
N THR A 89 28.59 28.15 -25.63
CA THR A 89 29.36 28.60 -24.50
C THR A 89 30.86 28.43 -24.72
N LYS A 90 31.62 29.54 -24.65
CA LYS A 90 33.11 29.56 -24.76
C LYS A 90 33.84 29.21 -23.45
N SER A 91 33.11 29.11 -22.34
CA SER A 91 33.60 28.81 -20.99
C SER A 91 33.10 27.48 -20.49
N ILE A 92 33.43 27.11 -19.24
CA ILE A 92 32.86 25.91 -18.59
C ILE A 92 31.33 26.10 -18.43
N VAL A 93 30.56 25.24 -19.03
CA VAL A 93 29.08 25.23 -18.97
C VAL A 93 28.59 25.26 -17.52
N LYS A 94 27.65 26.18 -17.21
CA LYS A 94 27.03 26.26 -15.90
C LYS A 94 26.11 25.06 -15.70
N ARG A 95 26.14 24.51 -14.49
CA ARG A 95 25.32 23.39 -14.07
C ARG A 95 24.56 23.77 -12.82
N GLY A 96 23.36 23.22 -12.68
CA GLY A 96 22.51 23.40 -11.50
C GLY A 96 21.65 22.18 -11.28
N VAL A 97 21.14 22.04 -10.06
CA VAL A 97 20.16 21.01 -9.73
C VAL A 97 18.84 21.38 -10.39
N THR A 98 18.38 20.53 -11.29
CA THR A 98 17.11 20.69 -12.00
C THR A 98 15.98 19.99 -11.31
N GLU A 99 16.28 18.93 -10.54
CA GLU A 99 15.31 18.15 -9.80
C GLU A 99 15.98 17.44 -8.62
N LEU A 100 15.30 17.40 -7.49
CA LEU A 100 15.65 16.56 -6.35
C LEU A 100 14.58 15.47 -6.22
N VAL A 101 14.93 14.26 -6.59
CA VAL A 101 14.04 13.09 -6.52
C VAL A 101 14.25 12.38 -5.20
N THR A 102 13.17 12.19 -4.46
CA THR A 102 13.16 11.44 -3.20
C THR A 102 12.11 10.34 -3.25
N PRO A 103 12.12 9.37 -2.33
CA PRO A 103 11.11 8.32 -2.31
C PRO A 103 9.67 8.85 -2.33
N GLY A 104 9.39 9.95 -1.61
CA GLY A 104 8.04 10.53 -1.49
C GLY A 104 7.60 11.43 -2.65
N VAL A 105 8.54 11.93 -3.49
CA VAL A 105 8.21 12.89 -4.58
C VAL A 105 8.61 12.38 -5.98
N ALA A 106 8.70 11.08 -6.15
CA ALA A 106 9.00 10.48 -7.45
C ALA A 106 7.80 10.61 -8.42
N LEU A 107 8.06 11.07 -9.66
CA LEU A 107 7.08 11.15 -10.75
C LEU A 107 7.36 10.15 -11.89
N ASN A 108 8.46 9.43 -11.83
CA ASN A 108 8.85 8.48 -12.86
C ASN A 108 8.09 7.17 -12.70
N ASP A 109 7.38 6.72 -13.75
CA ASP A 109 6.57 5.49 -13.75
C ASP A 109 7.39 4.23 -13.42
N GLU A 110 8.69 4.21 -13.70
CA GLU A 110 9.56 3.07 -13.38
C GLU A 110 9.87 2.97 -11.86
N VAL A 111 9.74 4.08 -11.13
CA VAL A 111 9.84 4.10 -9.66
C VAL A 111 8.52 3.65 -9.05
N LEU A 112 7.41 4.08 -9.64
CA LEU A 112 6.06 3.96 -9.10
C LEU A 112 5.44 2.60 -9.44
N SER A 113 4.75 2.01 -8.49
CA SER A 113 3.83 0.90 -8.76
C SER A 113 2.52 1.46 -9.37
N SER A 114 1.96 0.78 -10.37
CA SER A 114 0.77 1.30 -11.08
C SER A 114 -0.47 1.38 -10.19
N LYS A 115 -0.72 0.33 -9.39
CA LYS A 115 -1.92 0.20 -8.53
C LYS A 115 -1.69 0.63 -7.08
N THR A 116 -0.63 1.40 -6.78
CA THR A 116 -0.38 1.93 -5.44
C THR A 116 -0.07 3.42 -5.50
N ASN A 117 -0.55 4.15 -4.49
CA ASN A 117 -0.13 5.53 -4.28
C ASN A 117 1.31 5.59 -3.77
N ASN A 118 1.98 6.71 -4.05
CA ASN A 118 3.30 7.03 -3.52
C ASN A 118 3.21 8.24 -2.61
N PHE A 119 2.77 8.01 -1.36
CA PHE A 119 2.54 9.11 -0.43
C PHE A 119 3.83 9.68 0.17
N LEU A 120 3.97 10.99 0.07
CA LEU A 120 4.76 11.82 0.96
C LEU A 120 3.87 12.20 2.14
N ALA A 121 4.31 11.97 3.38
CA ALA A 121 3.56 12.41 4.56
C ALA A 121 4.32 13.49 5.34
N ALA A 122 3.59 14.31 6.11
CA ALA A 122 4.16 15.15 7.16
C ALA A 122 3.39 14.94 8.46
N VAL A 123 4.10 14.91 9.58
CA VAL A 123 3.51 14.75 10.92
C VAL A 123 3.91 15.92 11.79
N TYR A 124 2.94 16.57 12.42
CA TYR A 124 3.14 17.68 13.34
C TYR A 124 2.59 17.36 14.73
N PHE A 125 3.42 17.55 15.75
CA PHE A 125 3.10 17.32 17.16
C PHE A 125 2.67 18.62 17.85
N GLY A 126 1.35 18.89 17.88
CA GLY A 126 0.75 20.02 18.57
C GLY A 126 -0.07 19.59 19.79
N LYS A 127 -1.21 20.26 20.04
CA LYS A 127 -2.18 19.83 21.08
C LYS A 127 -2.77 18.45 20.78
N THR A 128 -3.02 18.19 19.53
CA THR A 128 -3.27 16.88 18.92
C THR A 128 -2.22 16.67 17.84
N ILE A 129 -2.14 15.49 17.26
CA ILE A 129 -1.20 15.25 16.17
C ILE A 129 -1.89 15.52 14.84
N GLY A 130 -1.28 16.34 13.98
CA GLY A 130 -1.71 16.55 12.61
C GLY A 130 -0.91 15.70 11.64
N VAL A 131 -1.55 15.23 10.58
CA VAL A 131 -0.91 14.50 9.49
C VAL A 131 -1.44 14.97 8.14
N ALA A 132 -0.57 15.00 7.17
CA ALA A 132 -0.92 15.20 5.76
C ALA A 132 -0.27 14.11 4.90
N PHE A 133 -0.97 13.67 3.86
CA PHE A 133 -0.50 12.72 2.86
C PHE A 133 -0.70 13.32 1.48
N LEU A 134 0.34 13.33 0.67
CA LEU A 134 0.28 13.79 -0.71
C LEU A 134 0.93 12.79 -1.65
N ASP A 135 0.20 12.34 -2.66
CA ASP A 135 0.77 11.65 -3.81
C ASP A 135 0.97 12.66 -4.95
N VAL A 136 2.21 13.08 -5.16
CA VAL A 136 2.56 14.07 -6.20
C VAL A 136 2.25 13.54 -7.61
N SER A 137 2.27 12.21 -7.81
CA SER A 137 2.04 11.60 -9.12
C SER A 137 0.57 11.62 -9.55
N THR A 138 -0.35 11.70 -8.59
CA THR A 138 -1.81 11.72 -8.85
C THR A 138 -2.47 13.06 -8.48
N GLY A 139 -1.84 13.84 -7.59
CA GLY A 139 -2.40 15.06 -7.03
C GLY A 139 -3.33 14.81 -5.84
N GLU A 140 -3.44 13.57 -5.34
CA GLU A 140 -4.26 13.25 -4.17
C GLU A 140 -3.63 13.82 -2.91
N PHE A 141 -4.35 14.73 -2.23
CA PHE A 141 -3.89 15.42 -1.03
C PHE A 141 -4.90 15.25 0.11
N LEU A 142 -4.47 14.58 1.18
CA LEU A 142 -5.32 14.21 2.32
C LEU A 142 -4.76 14.82 3.60
N THR A 143 -5.64 15.23 4.54
CA THR A 143 -5.22 15.72 5.85
C THR A 143 -6.12 15.21 6.96
N ALA A 144 -5.54 14.98 8.13
CA ALA A 144 -6.24 14.56 9.34
C ALA A 144 -5.57 15.14 10.58
N GLN A 145 -6.32 15.16 11.68
CA GLN A 145 -5.75 15.38 13.03
C GLN A 145 -6.48 14.55 14.07
N GLY A 146 -5.78 14.14 15.12
CA GLY A 146 -6.37 13.33 16.17
C GLY A 146 -5.37 12.84 17.22
N SER A 147 -5.70 11.73 17.86
CA SER A 147 -4.82 11.06 18.83
C SER A 147 -3.61 10.41 18.13
N ALA A 148 -2.57 10.10 18.90
CA ALA A 148 -1.40 9.37 18.39
C ALA A 148 -1.80 8.00 17.78
N GLU A 149 -2.77 7.35 18.40
CA GLU A 149 -3.28 6.06 17.93
C GLU A 149 -3.96 6.18 16.55
N TYR A 150 -4.82 7.19 16.37
CA TYR A 150 -5.50 7.47 15.10
C TYR A 150 -4.51 7.82 13.99
N ILE A 151 -3.55 8.70 14.27
CA ILE A 151 -2.54 9.08 13.27
C ILE A 151 -1.61 7.91 12.93
N GLY A 152 -1.22 7.11 13.95
CA GLY A 152 -0.43 5.89 13.73
C GLY A 152 -1.13 4.88 12.82
N LYS A 153 -2.46 4.73 12.95
CA LYS A 153 -3.29 3.94 12.04
C LYS A 153 -3.24 4.47 10.60
N LEU A 154 -3.42 5.77 10.41
CA LEU A 154 -3.36 6.36 9.07
C LEU A 154 -1.99 6.19 8.43
N LEU A 155 -0.90 6.40 9.18
CA LEU A 155 0.46 6.18 8.70
C LEU A 155 0.69 4.73 8.23
N GLN A 156 0.11 3.76 8.91
CA GLN A 156 0.24 2.35 8.52
C GLN A 156 -0.65 1.97 7.34
N ASN A 157 -1.88 2.49 7.28
CA ASN A 157 -2.80 2.22 6.18
C ASN A 157 -2.32 2.83 4.86
N PHE A 158 -1.82 4.06 4.90
CA PHE A 158 -1.33 4.76 3.72
C PHE A 158 0.13 4.43 3.39
N ASN A 159 0.88 3.87 4.36
CA ASN A 159 2.27 3.42 4.22
C ASN A 159 3.13 4.40 3.40
N PRO A 160 3.35 5.64 3.88
CA PRO A 160 4.04 6.67 3.12
C PRO A 160 5.49 6.27 2.82
N SER A 161 5.95 6.57 1.61
CA SER A 161 7.31 6.32 1.17
C SER A 161 8.34 7.23 1.84
N GLU A 162 7.89 8.37 2.35
CA GLU A 162 8.72 9.35 3.06
C GLU A 162 7.85 10.13 4.06
N VAL A 163 8.38 10.41 5.27
CA VAL A 163 7.67 11.15 6.32
C VAL A 163 8.48 12.34 6.76
N LEU A 164 7.91 13.52 6.63
CA LEU A 164 8.48 14.79 7.06
C LEU A 164 8.13 15.06 8.52
N ILE A 165 9.11 15.38 9.34
CA ILE A 165 8.93 15.71 10.74
C ILE A 165 9.80 16.88 11.16
N GLU A 166 9.39 17.57 12.20
CA GLU A 166 10.16 18.62 12.86
C GLU A 166 11.45 18.03 13.46
N LYS A 167 12.57 18.66 13.22
CA LYS A 167 13.91 18.18 13.61
C LYS A 167 14.03 17.88 15.10
N GLN A 168 13.41 18.71 15.95
CA GLN A 168 13.42 18.52 17.41
C GLN A 168 12.49 17.38 17.88
N LYS A 169 11.58 16.91 17.04
CA LYS A 169 10.60 15.86 17.38
C LYS A 169 10.98 14.46 16.95
N ARG A 170 12.23 14.26 16.52
CA ARG A 170 12.73 12.95 16.07
C ARG A 170 12.52 11.83 17.08
N SER A 171 12.94 12.04 18.32
CA SER A 171 12.75 11.05 19.39
C SER A 171 11.27 10.78 19.65
N THR A 172 10.47 11.85 19.80
CA THR A 172 9.03 11.76 20.02
C THR A 172 8.34 10.95 18.91
N PHE A 173 8.70 11.16 17.65
CA PHE A 173 8.15 10.41 16.52
C PHE A 173 8.51 8.93 16.61
N ASN A 174 9.79 8.60 16.85
CA ASN A 174 10.25 7.23 16.95
C ASN A 174 9.62 6.48 18.13
N ASP A 175 9.48 7.15 19.27
CA ASP A 175 8.86 6.58 20.48
C ASP A 175 7.35 6.34 20.27
N THR A 176 6.68 7.19 19.45
CA THR A 176 5.24 7.09 19.22
C THR A 176 4.87 6.14 18.09
N PHE A 177 5.59 6.21 16.95
CA PHE A 177 5.21 5.51 15.72
C PHE A 177 6.21 4.42 15.28
N GLY A 178 7.37 4.34 15.96
CA GLY A 178 8.43 3.38 15.62
C GLY A 178 9.45 3.93 14.61
N THR A 179 10.45 3.09 14.28
CA THR A 179 11.62 3.47 13.45
C THR A 179 11.53 2.95 12.00
N ASN A 180 10.40 2.37 11.61
CA ASN A 180 10.26 1.70 10.30
C ASN A 180 9.96 2.64 9.13
N PHE A 181 9.79 3.94 9.39
CA PHE A 181 9.50 4.94 8.37
C PHE A 181 10.77 5.62 7.86
N HIS A 182 10.84 5.88 6.57
CA HIS A 182 11.86 6.77 6.00
C HIS A 182 11.52 8.20 6.38
N THR A 183 12.26 8.75 7.38
CA THR A 183 11.98 10.08 7.91
C THR A 183 12.95 11.13 7.35
N PHE A 184 12.42 12.30 7.03
CA PHE A 184 13.19 13.49 6.72
C PHE A 184 12.86 14.62 7.69
N TYR A 185 13.88 15.42 8.07
CA TYR A 185 13.77 16.41 9.14
C TYR A 185 13.79 17.81 8.54
N LEU A 186 12.72 18.56 8.80
CA LEU A 186 12.60 19.98 8.44
C LEU A 186 12.86 20.87 9.66
N GLU A 187 13.26 22.11 9.41
CA GLU A 187 13.45 23.10 10.46
C GLU A 187 12.10 23.51 11.08
N ASP A 188 12.11 23.82 12.37
CA ASP A 188 10.92 24.04 13.20
C ASP A 188 10.01 25.18 12.68
N TRP A 189 10.58 26.20 12.03
CA TRP A 189 9.82 27.32 11.49
C TRP A 189 8.85 26.94 10.35
N VAL A 190 9.10 25.82 9.68
CA VAL A 190 8.22 25.29 8.63
C VAL A 190 6.87 24.85 9.21
N PHE A 191 6.88 24.40 10.46
CA PHE A 191 5.70 23.90 11.18
C PHE A 191 4.98 25.00 11.98
N GLN A 192 4.84 26.19 11.40
CA GLN A 192 4.09 27.30 11.98
C GLN A 192 2.76 27.49 11.28
N ASP A 193 1.70 27.78 12.05
CA ASP A 193 0.33 27.89 11.56
C ASP A 193 0.17 28.99 10.51
N ASP A 194 0.68 30.19 10.79
CA ASP A 194 0.59 31.31 9.86
C ASP A 194 1.29 31.00 8.52
N TYR A 195 2.50 30.41 8.58
CA TYR A 195 3.26 30.03 7.38
C TYR A 195 2.53 28.95 6.57
N ALA A 196 1.99 27.94 7.24
CA ALA A 196 1.25 26.87 6.60
C ALA A 196 -0.03 27.37 5.91
N ASN A 197 -0.81 28.22 6.60
CA ASN A 197 -2.00 28.86 6.05
C ASN A 197 -1.67 29.73 4.82
N GLU A 198 -0.64 30.58 4.90
CA GLU A 198 -0.21 31.41 3.77
C GLU A 198 0.22 30.56 2.57
N THR A 199 1.01 29.52 2.80
CA THR A 199 1.51 28.61 1.77
C THR A 199 0.37 27.91 1.04
N LEU A 200 -0.59 27.34 1.79
CA LEU A 200 -1.75 26.65 1.22
C LEU A 200 -2.70 27.61 0.51
N CYS A 201 -3.02 28.76 1.11
CA CYS A 201 -3.87 29.78 0.49
C CYS A 201 -3.26 30.30 -0.83
N LYS A 202 -1.95 30.50 -0.87
CA LYS A 202 -1.22 30.90 -2.08
C LYS A 202 -1.29 29.81 -3.17
N HIS A 203 -1.08 28.54 -2.78
CA HIS A 203 -1.15 27.43 -3.73
C HIS A 203 -2.54 27.28 -4.34
N PHE A 204 -3.58 27.24 -3.51
CA PHE A 204 -4.98 27.08 -3.96
C PHE A 204 -5.60 28.38 -4.48
N GLN A 205 -4.88 29.50 -4.49
CA GLN A 205 -5.35 30.82 -4.90
C GLN A 205 -6.64 31.27 -4.17
N THR A 206 -6.73 30.97 -2.89
CA THR A 206 -7.88 31.28 -2.02
C THR A 206 -7.50 32.22 -0.90
N LYS A 207 -8.47 32.93 -0.34
CA LYS A 207 -8.26 33.79 0.85
C LYS A 207 -8.36 33.01 2.16
N THR A 208 -9.05 31.86 2.16
CA THR A 208 -9.27 31.04 3.36
C THR A 208 -9.39 29.57 2.94
N LEU A 209 -9.13 28.66 3.88
CA LEU A 209 -9.24 27.22 3.67
C LEU A 209 -10.64 26.65 3.97
N LYS A 210 -11.62 27.53 4.26
CA LYS A 210 -13.02 27.14 4.57
C LYS A 210 -13.67 26.30 3.52
N GLY A 211 -13.44 26.64 2.25
CA GLY A 211 -14.00 25.93 1.09
C GLY A 211 -13.61 24.45 1.02
N PHE A 212 -12.48 24.09 1.59
CA PHE A 212 -11.99 22.70 1.67
C PHE A 212 -12.49 21.96 2.93
N GLY A 213 -13.16 22.66 3.86
CA GLY A 213 -13.69 22.09 5.09
C GLY A 213 -12.64 21.66 6.10
N ILE A 214 -11.40 22.15 6.01
CA ILE A 214 -10.27 21.79 6.88
C ILE A 214 -9.95 22.84 7.95
N GLU A 215 -10.68 23.96 8.03
CA GLU A 215 -10.37 25.08 8.93
C GLU A 215 -10.25 24.66 10.41
N ALA A 216 -11.02 23.67 10.84
CA ALA A 216 -10.96 23.13 12.20
C ALA A 216 -9.73 22.23 12.45
N LEU A 217 -9.03 21.81 11.41
CA LEU A 217 -7.90 20.88 11.49
C LEU A 217 -6.56 21.65 11.57
N THR A 218 -6.40 22.51 12.59
CA THR A 218 -5.23 23.39 12.70
C THR A 218 -3.90 22.65 12.63
N GLN A 219 -3.77 21.51 13.29
CA GLN A 219 -2.57 20.69 13.25
C GLN A 219 -2.38 20.02 11.88
N GLY A 220 -3.49 19.59 11.25
CA GLY A 220 -3.50 19.05 9.90
C GLY A 220 -3.08 20.08 8.85
N ILE A 221 -3.49 21.33 9.01
CA ILE A 221 -3.07 22.47 8.16
C ILE A 221 -1.56 22.66 8.24
N VAL A 222 -0.99 22.66 9.47
CA VAL A 222 0.46 22.80 9.67
C VAL A 222 1.23 21.68 8.96
N ALA A 223 0.80 20.43 9.12
CA ALA A 223 1.39 19.31 8.43
C ALA A 223 1.27 19.44 6.90
N SER A 224 0.12 19.90 6.39
CA SER A 224 -0.10 20.12 4.95
C SER A 224 0.79 21.23 4.38
N GLY A 225 1.01 22.31 5.14
CA GLY A 225 1.93 23.37 4.79
C GLY A 225 3.39 22.87 4.68
N ALA A 226 3.81 22.00 5.59
CA ALA A 226 5.14 21.40 5.56
C ALA A 226 5.35 20.52 4.30
N VAL A 227 4.34 19.77 3.86
CA VAL A 227 4.38 19.02 2.59
C VAL A 227 4.59 19.97 1.41
N MET A 228 3.84 21.04 1.33
CA MET A 228 3.95 22.03 0.23
C MET A 228 5.29 22.76 0.24
N HIS A 229 5.82 23.09 1.42
CA HIS A 229 7.16 23.66 1.57
C HIS A 229 8.23 22.71 1.00
N TYR A 230 8.17 21.44 1.38
CA TYR A 230 9.13 20.44 0.91
C TYR A 230 9.13 20.25 -0.61
N LEU A 231 7.95 20.33 -1.25
CA LEU A 231 7.87 20.30 -2.70
C LEU A 231 8.58 21.50 -3.36
N ALA A 232 8.46 22.67 -2.78
CA ALA A 232 9.18 23.85 -3.26
C ALA A 232 10.70 23.68 -3.09
N GLU A 233 11.15 23.14 -1.96
CA GLU A 233 12.58 22.85 -1.69
C GLU A 233 13.15 21.79 -2.66
N THR A 234 12.35 20.80 -3.04
CA THR A 234 12.74 19.76 -3.99
C THR A 234 12.59 20.15 -5.47
N GLN A 235 12.45 21.47 -5.75
CA GLN A 235 12.34 22.06 -7.10
C GLN A 235 11.08 21.66 -7.88
N HIS A 236 10.02 21.28 -7.18
CA HIS A 236 8.71 21.00 -7.78
C HIS A 236 7.86 22.28 -7.75
N HIS A 237 7.94 23.09 -8.81
CA HIS A 237 7.25 24.38 -8.87
C HIS A 237 5.94 24.35 -9.67
N LYS A 238 5.74 23.34 -10.51
CA LYS A 238 4.55 23.16 -11.34
C LYS A 238 3.63 22.13 -10.70
N LEU A 239 2.75 22.59 -9.80
CA LEU A 239 1.91 21.74 -8.95
C LEU A 239 0.40 21.98 -9.17
N GLN A 240 0.02 22.46 -10.35
CA GLN A 240 -1.36 22.84 -10.67
C GLN A 240 -2.35 21.68 -10.63
N HIS A 241 -1.88 20.43 -10.67
CA HIS A 241 -2.69 19.22 -10.51
C HIS A 241 -3.06 18.92 -9.07
N ILE A 242 -2.45 19.58 -8.09
CA ILE A 242 -2.89 19.52 -6.69
C ILE A 242 -3.98 20.56 -6.52
N THR A 243 -5.21 20.16 -6.84
CA THR A 243 -6.36 21.08 -6.99
C THR A 243 -7.21 21.20 -5.74
N ALA A 244 -7.11 20.21 -4.82
CA ALA A 244 -7.89 20.15 -3.59
C ALA A 244 -7.11 19.47 -2.48
N ILE A 245 -7.56 19.69 -1.24
CA ILE A 245 -7.14 18.94 -0.06
C ILE A 245 -8.39 18.39 0.62
N GLU A 246 -8.40 17.08 0.84
CA GLU A 246 -9.52 16.35 1.44
C GLU A 246 -9.23 16.06 2.92
N ARG A 247 -10.24 16.19 3.76
CA ARG A 247 -10.14 15.80 5.18
C ARG A 247 -10.52 14.35 5.38
N ILE A 248 -9.78 13.65 6.22
CA ILE A 248 -10.16 12.34 6.74
C ILE A 248 -10.72 12.54 8.17
N LEU A 249 -12.00 12.28 8.37
CA LEU A 249 -12.63 12.34 9.69
C LEU A 249 -12.74 10.94 10.27
N GLU A 250 -12.27 10.76 11.49
CA GLU A 250 -12.33 9.49 12.23
C GLU A 250 -13.78 8.99 12.36
N GLY A 251 -14.74 9.92 12.47
CA GLY A 251 -16.17 9.60 12.57
C GLY A 251 -16.80 8.96 11.35
N ASP A 252 -16.24 9.13 10.15
CA ASP A 252 -16.84 8.71 8.88
C ASP A 252 -16.49 7.26 8.48
N TYR A 253 -15.45 6.68 9.07
CA TYR A 253 -14.90 5.39 8.68
C TYR A 253 -14.79 4.41 9.85
N VAL A 254 -14.82 3.13 9.55
CA VAL A 254 -14.59 2.07 10.54
C VAL A 254 -13.19 2.20 11.11
N TRP A 255 -13.12 2.21 12.42
CA TRP A 255 -11.87 2.23 13.13
C TRP A 255 -11.27 0.82 13.20
N MET A 256 -10.03 0.67 12.77
CA MET A 256 -9.22 -0.54 12.90
C MET A 256 -7.85 -0.15 13.42
N ASP A 257 -7.33 -0.85 14.42
CA ASP A 257 -5.96 -0.63 14.87
C ASP A 257 -4.93 -1.32 13.95
N LYS A 258 -3.67 -0.98 14.16
CA LYS A 258 -2.55 -1.56 13.41
C LYS A 258 -2.48 -3.08 13.51
N PHE A 259 -2.89 -3.62 14.63
CA PHE A 259 -2.86 -5.04 14.88
C PHE A 259 -3.95 -5.74 14.07
N THR A 260 -5.14 -5.16 14.04
CA THR A 260 -6.27 -5.66 13.24
C THR A 260 -5.93 -5.75 11.74
N ILE A 261 -5.32 -4.70 11.17
CA ILE A 261 -4.92 -4.70 9.76
C ILE A 261 -3.93 -5.82 9.46
N ARG A 262 -2.93 -6.01 10.33
CA ARG A 262 -1.93 -7.07 10.21
C ARG A 262 -2.54 -8.45 10.42
N ASN A 263 -3.34 -8.62 11.48
CA ASN A 263 -3.91 -9.91 11.87
C ASN A 263 -4.94 -10.44 10.84
N LEU A 264 -5.63 -9.53 10.13
CA LEU A 264 -6.53 -9.88 9.03
C LEU A 264 -5.81 -10.04 7.68
N GLU A 265 -4.52 -9.77 7.62
CA GLU A 265 -3.71 -9.85 6.39
C GLU A 265 -4.35 -9.09 5.21
N LEU A 266 -4.73 -7.82 5.46
CA LEU A 266 -5.45 -7.04 4.44
C LEU A 266 -4.59 -6.71 3.22
N TYR A 267 -3.32 -6.31 3.44
CA TYR A 267 -2.39 -5.85 2.39
C TYR A 267 -1.11 -6.67 2.31
N ASN A 268 -0.64 -7.18 3.45
CA ASN A 268 0.63 -7.90 3.57
C ASN A 268 0.43 -9.12 4.45
N SER A 269 1.13 -10.21 4.13
CA SER A 269 1.23 -11.40 4.98
C SER A 269 2.66 -11.54 5.49
N THR A 270 2.81 -12.11 6.68
CA THR A 270 4.11 -12.51 7.21
C THR A 270 4.74 -13.65 6.40
N ASN A 271 3.93 -14.35 5.64
CA ASN A 271 4.35 -15.44 4.77
C ASN A 271 4.41 -14.94 3.32
N THR A 272 5.59 -14.90 2.73
CA THR A 272 5.83 -14.34 1.39
C THR A 272 5.02 -15.02 0.27
N ASN A 273 4.52 -16.23 0.49
CA ASN A 273 3.73 -17.00 -0.47
C ASN A 273 2.22 -17.02 -0.17
N ALA A 274 1.77 -16.35 0.90
CA ALA A 274 0.35 -16.32 1.26
C ALA A 274 -0.36 -15.15 0.53
N ALA A 275 -1.55 -15.43 -0.03
CA ALA A 275 -2.40 -14.39 -0.59
C ALA A 275 -3.03 -13.55 0.54
N THR A 276 -3.17 -12.28 0.30
CA THR A 276 -3.83 -11.31 1.19
C THR A 276 -5.27 -11.07 0.75
N LEU A 277 -6.05 -10.32 1.53
CA LEU A 277 -7.41 -9.97 1.11
C LEU A 277 -7.38 -9.15 -0.19
N ILE A 278 -6.48 -8.17 -0.30
CA ILE A 278 -6.41 -7.33 -1.50
C ILE A 278 -6.08 -8.15 -2.75
N ASP A 279 -5.24 -9.19 -2.66
CA ASP A 279 -4.91 -10.05 -3.79
C ASP A 279 -6.12 -10.85 -4.30
N VAL A 280 -7.08 -11.13 -3.41
CA VAL A 280 -8.31 -11.85 -3.76
C VAL A 280 -9.38 -10.93 -4.36
N ILE A 281 -9.49 -9.70 -3.88
CA ILE A 281 -10.56 -8.78 -4.30
C ILE A 281 -10.16 -7.81 -5.41
N ASP A 282 -8.86 -7.62 -5.68
CA ASP A 282 -8.41 -6.69 -6.74
C ASP A 282 -8.60 -7.31 -8.14
N HIS A 283 -9.80 -7.15 -8.66
CA HIS A 283 -10.13 -7.41 -10.06
C HIS A 283 -10.26 -6.11 -10.87
N THR A 284 -9.74 -5.00 -10.36
CA THR A 284 -9.74 -3.72 -11.06
C THR A 284 -8.88 -3.78 -12.33
N ILE A 285 -9.33 -3.11 -13.37
CA ILE A 285 -8.71 -3.09 -14.68
C ILE A 285 -7.74 -1.90 -14.79
N SER A 286 -8.18 -0.74 -14.28
CA SER A 286 -7.40 0.49 -14.35
C SER A 286 -6.46 0.65 -13.13
N PRO A 287 -5.29 1.30 -13.30
CA PRO A 287 -4.43 1.66 -12.18
C PRO A 287 -5.14 2.51 -11.11
N MET A 288 -5.99 3.44 -11.54
CA MET A 288 -6.78 4.33 -10.68
C MET A 288 -7.77 3.53 -9.82
N GLY A 289 -8.46 2.54 -10.41
CA GLY A 289 -9.33 1.62 -9.67
C GLY A 289 -8.58 0.85 -8.59
N GLY A 290 -7.39 0.32 -8.91
CA GLY A 290 -6.56 -0.39 -7.93
C GLY A 290 -6.12 0.48 -6.74
N ARG A 291 -5.78 1.75 -6.99
CA ARG A 291 -5.48 2.73 -5.92
C ARG A 291 -6.71 3.02 -5.06
N LEU A 292 -7.84 3.28 -5.69
CA LEU A 292 -9.09 3.56 -4.99
C LEU A 292 -9.59 2.36 -4.16
N LEU A 293 -9.47 1.14 -4.67
CA LEU A 293 -9.84 -0.08 -3.94
C LEU A 293 -9.04 -0.23 -2.64
N LYS A 294 -7.73 0.01 -2.68
CA LYS A 294 -6.88 0.02 -1.48
C LYS A 294 -7.31 1.10 -0.49
N ARG A 295 -7.65 2.29 -0.98
CA ARG A 295 -8.19 3.37 -0.15
C ARG A 295 -9.53 2.99 0.49
N TRP A 296 -10.44 2.35 -0.25
CA TRP A 296 -11.72 1.89 0.32
C TRP A 296 -11.54 0.82 1.40
N LEU A 297 -10.57 -0.08 1.21
CA LEU A 297 -10.24 -1.09 2.22
C LEU A 297 -9.56 -0.47 3.45
N ALA A 298 -8.75 0.58 3.29
CA ALA A 298 -8.14 1.32 4.40
C ALA A 298 -9.16 2.13 5.21
N LEU A 299 -10.22 2.60 4.55
CA LEU A 299 -11.24 3.49 5.09
C LEU A 299 -12.65 2.96 4.78
N PRO A 300 -13.09 1.82 5.40
CA PRO A 300 -14.43 1.28 5.21
C PRO A 300 -15.48 2.26 5.76
N LEU A 301 -16.61 2.37 5.06
CA LEU A 301 -17.65 3.35 5.36
C LEU A 301 -18.47 2.99 6.59
N LYS A 302 -18.97 4.02 7.30
CA LYS A 302 -19.99 3.91 8.35
C LYS A 302 -21.36 4.42 7.91
N SER A 303 -21.45 5.14 6.78
CA SER A 303 -22.72 5.64 6.26
C SER A 303 -23.48 4.54 5.52
N GLN A 304 -24.63 4.13 6.07
CA GLN A 304 -25.52 3.15 5.45
C GLN A 304 -25.91 3.57 4.01
N GLU A 305 -26.24 4.84 3.82
CA GLU A 305 -26.64 5.36 2.52
C GLU A 305 -25.55 5.18 1.45
N LYS A 306 -24.30 5.57 1.80
CA LYS A 306 -23.17 5.42 0.87
C LYS A 306 -22.82 3.96 0.59
N ILE A 307 -22.98 3.08 1.60
CA ILE A 307 -22.74 1.63 1.43
C ILE A 307 -23.80 1.05 0.51
N LYS A 308 -25.09 1.33 0.77
CA LYS A 308 -26.21 0.87 -0.08
C LYS A 308 -26.05 1.34 -1.51
N ALA A 309 -25.70 2.60 -1.73
CA ALA A 309 -25.47 3.14 -3.08
C ALA A 309 -24.42 2.33 -3.86
N ARG A 310 -23.35 1.86 -3.20
CA ARG A 310 -22.38 0.96 -3.83
C ARG A 310 -22.98 -0.41 -4.12
N HIS A 311 -23.69 -1.01 -3.15
CA HIS A 311 -24.33 -2.32 -3.32
C HIS A 311 -25.35 -2.31 -4.48
N GLU A 312 -26.14 -1.26 -4.60
CA GLU A 312 -27.14 -1.13 -5.67
C GLU A 312 -26.50 -1.08 -7.07
N VAL A 313 -25.36 -0.43 -7.20
CA VAL A 313 -24.61 -0.44 -8.48
C VAL A 313 -24.02 -1.82 -8.76
N VAL A 314 -23.48 -2.50 -7.75
CA VAL A 314 -22.96 -3.86 -7.88
C VAL A 314 -24.10 -4.81 -8.29
N GLN A 315 -25.28 -4.71 -7.65
CA GLN A 315 -26.46 -5.48 -8.00
C GLN A 315 -26.89 -5.25 -9.45
N TYR A 316 -26.96 -3.97 -9.87
CA TYR A 316 -27.29 -3.62 -11.25
C TYR A 316 -26.33 -4.29 -12.25
N PHE A 317 -25.04 -4.31 -12.00
CA PHE A 317 -24.07 -4.95 -12.88
C PHE A 317 -24.20 -6.47 -12.92
N LEU A 318 -24.61 -7.11 -11.83
CA LEU A 318 -24.90 -8.56 -11.79
C LEU A 318 -26.17 -8.92 -12.58
N GLU A 319 -27.20 -8.07 -12.52
CA GLU A 319 -28.45 -8.26 -13.27
C GLU A 319 -28.29 -7.92 -14.77
N HIS A 320 -27.31 -7.07 -15.11
CA HIS A 320 -27.06 -6.58 -16.47
C HIS A 320 -25.61 -6.88 -16.91
N GLU A 321 -25.28 -8.17 -17.04
CA GLU A 321 -23.91 -8.62 -17.36
C GLU A 321 -23.33 -7.97 -18.62
N GLU A 322 -24.13 -7.75 -19.66
CA GLU A 322 -23.70 -7.08 -20.88
C GLU A 322 -23.22 -5.64 -20.61
N SER A 323 -23.91 -4.92 -19.70
CA SER A 323 -23.54 -3.56 -19.30
C SER A 323 -22.20 -3.56 -18.57
N LEU A 324 -21.98 -4.55 -17.67
CA LEU A 324 -20.72 -4.73 -16.98
C LEU A 324 -19.58 -4.98 -17.99
N GLN A 325 -19.75 -5.96 -18.88
CA GLN A 325 -18.72 -6.33 -19.86
C GLN A 325 -18.38 -5.17 -20.79
N ARG A 326 -19.38 -4.43 -21.29
CA ARG A 326 -19.15 -3.22 -22.10
C ARG A 326 -18.38 -2.15 -21.34
N THR A 327 -18.78 -1.87 -20.11
CA THR A 327 -18.10 -0.89 -19.24
C THR A 327 -16.66 -1.29 -19.02
N GLN A 328 -16.39 -2.55 -18.67
CA GLN A 328 -15.03 -3.06 -18.48
C GLN A 328 -14.19 -3.00 -19.76
N ASN A 329 -14.77 -3.29 -20.93
CA ASN A 329 -14.06 -3.22 -22.20
C ASN A 329 -13.65 -1.79 -22.58
N TYR A 330 -14.45 -0.79 -22.22
CA TYR A 330 -14.08 0.61 -22.40
C TYR A 330 -13.03 1.05 -21.34
N ILE A 331 -13.17 0.64 -20.09
CA ILE A 331 -12.17 0.94 -19.04
C ILE A 331 -10.78 0.40 -19.41
N LYS A 332 -10.67 -0.76 -20.08
CA LYS A 332 -9.41 -1.30 -20.60
C LYS A 332 -8.68 -0.36 -21.56
N GLN A 333 -9.42 0.52 -22.23
CA GLN A 333 -8.87 1.50 -23.19
C GLN A 333 -8.46 2.80 -22.49
N VAL A 334 -8.90 3.00 -21.26
CA VAL A 334 -8.56 4.18 -20.46
C VAL A 334 -7.19 3.97 -19.80
N GLY A 335 -6.24 4.85 -20.11
CA GLY A 335 -4.94 4.90 -19.43
C GLY A 335 -5.02 5.48 -18.02
N ASP A 336 -3.87 5.62 -17.36
CA ASP A 336 -3.79 6.25 -16.04
C ASP A 336 -3.97 7.77 -16.13
N LEU A 337 -5.23 8.22 -16.15
CA LEU A 337 -5.59 9.63 -16.30
C LEU A 337 -5.04 10.51 -15.18
N GLU A 338 -4.98 10.01 -13.94
CA GLU A 338 -4.42 10.76 -12.81
C GLU A 338 -2.96 11.09 -13.04
N ARG A 339 -2.14 10.10 -13.42
CA ARG A 339 -0.72 10.31 -13.69
C ARG A 339 -0.46 11.05 -15.00
N LEU A 340 -1.26 10.80 -16.02
CA LEU A 340 -1.14 11.51 -17.30
C LEU A 340 -1.40 13.01 -17.14
N ILE A 341 -2.46 13.40 -16.43
CA ILE A 341 -2.77 14.82 -16.24
C ILE A 341 -1.76 15.50 -15.27
N SER A 342 -1.22 14.78 -14.32
CA SER A 342 -0.13 15.28 -13.47
C SER A 342 1.16 15.54 -14.26
N LYS A 343 1.49 14.67 -15.24
CA LYS A 343 2.59 14.92 -16.19
C LYS A 343 2.34 16.12 -17.07
N VAL A 344 1.10 16.36 -17.51
CA VAL A 344 0.72 17.58 -18.23
C VAL A 344 0.98 18.80 -17.36
N ALA A 345 0.48 18.83 -16.12
CA ALA A 345 0.64 19.94 -15.19
C ALA A 345 2.12 20.27 -14.88
N THR A 346 2.95 19.22 -14.76
CA THR A 346 4.39 19.38 -14.52
C THR A 346 5.22 19.60 -15.78
N ALA A 347 4.59 19.61 -16.96
CA ALA A 347 5.22 19.69 -18.28
C ALA A 347 6.27 18.56 -18.54
N LYS A 348 6.05 17.37 -17.96
CA LYS A 348 6.87 16.16 -18.17
C LYS A 348 6.22 15.16 -19.11
N VAL A 349 5.05 15.49 -19.67
CA VAL A 349 4.31 14.65 -20.62
C VAL A 349 5.00 14.64 -22.00
N ASN A 350 4.99 13.49 -22.66
CA ASN A 350 5.48 13.35 -24.03
C ASN A 350 4.33 13.29 -25.05
N PRO A 351 4.59 13.47 -26.39
CA PRO A 351 3.53 13.52 -27.38
C PRO A 351 2.65 12.25 -27.41
N ARG A 352 3.23 11.07 -27.26
CA ARG A 352 2.49 9.80 -27.23
C ARG A 352 1.56 9.70 -26.02
N GLU A 353 2.00 10.18 -24.86
CA GLU A 353 1.15 10.22 -23.66
C GLU A 353 -0.03 11.18 -23.80
N VAL A 354 0.14 12.31 -24.52
CA VAL A 354 -0.97 13.22 -24.83
C VAL A 354 -1.98 12.57 -25.78
N VAL A 355 -1.52 11.80 -26.78
CA VAL A 355 -2.41 11.01 -27.65
C VAL A 355 -3.13 9.94 -26.82
N GLN A 356 -2.44 9.28 -25.89
CA GLN A 356 -3.06 8.31 -24.97
C GLN A 356 -4.14 8.97 -24.09
N LEU A 357 -3.91 10.20 -23.61
CA LEU A 357 -4.90 10.97 -22.86
C LEU A 357 -6.15 11.22 -23.72
N LYS A 358 -5.98 11.64 -25.00
CA LYS A 358 -7.08 11.81 -25.94
C LYS A 358 -7.88 10.52 -26.13
N ASN A 359 -7.19 9.40 -26.41
CA ASN A 359 -7.84 8.09 -26.61
C ASN A 359 -8.61 7.65 -25.35
N SER A 360 -8.05 7.89 -24.17
CA SER A 360 -8.72 7.63 -22.90
C SER A 360 -10.00 8.44 -22.72
N LEU A 361 -9.97 9.72 -23.06
CA LEU A 361 -11.16 10.58 -23.02
C LEU A 361 -12.22 10.18 -24.07
N GLU A 362 -11.80 9.66 -25.23
CA GLU A 362 -12.72 9.10 -26.22
C GLU A 362 -13.42 7.83 -25.70
N ALA A 363 -12.70 6.96 -24.97
CA ALA A 363 -13.27 5.77 -24.35
C ALA A 363 -14.27 6.08 -23.21
N ILE A 364 -14.19 7.26 -22.59
CA ILE A 364 -15.12 7.70 -21.54
C ILE A 364 -16.51 8.06 -22.14
N VAL A 365 -16.59 8.52 -23.37
CA VAL A 365 -17.85 8.94 -23.97
C VAL A 365 -18.92 7.82 -23.98
N PRO A 366 -18.64 6.60 -24.46
CA PRO A 366 -19.59 5.49 -24.38
C PRO A 366 -19.85 5.05 -22.94
N ILE A 367 -18.88 5.14 -22.00
CA ILE A 367 -19.10 4.85 -20.58
C ILE A 367 -20.14 5.80 -20.00
N LYS A 368 -19.97 7.13 -20.25
CA LYS A 368 -20.93 8.15 -19.85
C LYS A 368 -22.34 7.84 -20.38
N ALA A 369 -22.45 7.50 -21.65
CA ALA A 369 -23.73 7.16 -22.28
C ALA A 369 -24.39 5.94 -21.61
N LEU A 370 -23.64 4.85 -21.39
CA LEU A 370 -24.13 3.64 -20.71
C LEU A 370 -24.62 3.95 -19.30
N ALA A 371 -23.83 4.68 -18.51
CA ALA A 371 -24.18 5.00 -17.14
C ALA A 371 -25.35 5.99 -17.02
N SER A 372 -25.41 7.02 -17.90
CA SER A 372 -26.48 8.04 -17.85
C SER A 372 -27.84 7.53 -18.29
N HIS A 373 -27.93 6.47 -19.12
CA HIS A 373 -29.17 5.91 -19.63
C HIS A 373 -29.63 4.67 -18.90
N CYS A 374 -28.98 4.27 -17.81
CA CYS A 374 -29.37 3.12 -17.01
C CYS A 374 -30.55 3.44 -16.07
N GLU A 375 -31.22 2.38 -15.58
CA GLU A 375 -32.34 2.51 -14.62
C GLU A 375 -31.85 2.74 -13.18
N ASN A 376 -30.64 2.38 -12.84
CA ASN A 376 -30.07 2.55 -11.51
C ASN A 376 -29.72 4.02 -11.24
N ALA A 377 -30.32 4.60 -10.21
CA ALA A 377 -30.20 6.04 -9.89
C ALA A 377 -28.76 6.44 -9.51
N ASP A 378 -28.03 5.60 -8.78
CA ASP A 378 -26.67 5.90 -8.34
C ASP A 378 -25.68 5.80 -9.49
N LEU A 379 -25.82 4.78 -10.35
CA LEU A 379 -25.00 4.65 -11.56
C LEU A 379 -25.28 5.80 -12.54
N LYS A 380 -26.54 6.20 -12.68
CA LYS A 380 -26.94 7.35 -13.49
C LYS A 380 -26.30 8.65 -12.97
N ARG A 381 -26.31 8.87 -11.65
CA ARG A 381 -25.64 10.01 -11.03
C ARG A 381 -24.13 10.03 -11.33
N ILE A 382 -23.46 8.88 -11.30
CA ILE A 382 -22.05 8.78 -11.72
C ILE A 382 -21.91 9.14 -13.20
N GLY A 383 -22.80 8.63 -14.07
CA GLY A 383 -22.80 8.91 -15.50
C GLY A 383 -22.95 10.40 -15.84
N GLU A 384 -23.85 11.10 -15.14
CA GLU A 384 -24.11 12.54 -15.34
C GLU A 384 -22.92 13.43 -14.94
N GLN A 385 -22.08 13.00 -14.03
CA GLN A 385 -20.91 13.74 -13.56
C GLN A 385 -19.72 13.71 -14.53
N PHE A 386 -19.67 12.77 -15.48
CA PHE A 386 -18.59 12.70 -16.45
C PHE A 386 -18.53 13.95 -17.34
N GLN A 387 -17.34 14.49 -17.51
CA GLN A 387 -17.05 15.59 -18.40
C GLN A 387 -16.67 15.05 -19.80
N SER A 388 -17.29 15.56 -20.84
CA SER A 388 -17.04 15.10 -22.23
C SER A 388 -15.67 15.51 -22.78
N CYS A 389 -15.10 16.61 -22.26
CA CYS A 389 -13.82 17.18 -22.69
C CYS A 389 -13.69 17.26 -24.24
N GLU A 390 -14.75 17.59 -24.95
CA GLU A 390 -14.83 17.52 -26.43
C GLU A 390 -13.78 18.43 -27.08
N LEU A 391 -13.73 19.71 -26.65
CA LEU A 391 -12.77 20.67 -27.19
C LEU A 391 -11.33 20.22 -26.95
N LEU A 392 -11.05 19.59 -25.80
CA LEU A 392 -9.72 19.04 -25.49
C LEU A 392 -9.35 17.93 -26.47
N ARG A 393 -10.26 16.98 -26.70
CA ARG A 393 -10.05 15.87 -27.64
C ARG A 393 -9.82 16.36 -29.07
N GLU A 394 -10.66 17.29 -29.55
CA GLU A 394 -10.54 17.87 -30.86
C GLU A 394 -9.22 18.65 -31.03
N LYS A 395 -8.83 19.46 -30.05
CA LYS A 395 -7.60 20.22 -30.12
C LYS A 395 -6.38 19.32 -30.18
N ILE A 396 -6.33 18.24 -29.34
CA ILE A 396 -5.23 17.27 -29.40
C ILE A 396 -5.20 16.59 -30.78
N LYS A 397 -6.35 16.14 -31.30
CA LYS A 397 -6.47 15.50 -32.61
C LYS A 397 -6.01 16.39 -33.75
N ALA A 398 -6.34 17.67 -33.68
CA ALA A 398 -5.95 18.65 -34.71
C ALA A 398 -4.45 19.01 -34.64
N THR A 399 -3.83 18.86 -33.48
CA THR A 399 -2.45 19.28 -33.25
C THR A 399 -1.44 18.15 -33.38
N LEU A 400 -1.75 16.95 -32.90
CA LEU A 400 -0.82 15.80 -32.85
C LEU A 400 -1.16 14.73 -33.87
N ASN A 401 -0.12 14.09 -34.38
CA ASN A 401 -0.26 12.84 -35.14
C ASN A 401 -0.67 11.69 -34.22
N GLU A 402 -1.50 10.76 -34.71
CA GLU A 402 -1.90 9.57 -33.92
C GLU A 402 -0.73 8.67 -33.55
N ASP A 403 0.25 8.55 -34.43
CA ASP A 403 1.48 7.77 -34.24
C ASP A 403 2.64 8.64 -33.69
N ALA A 404 2.35 9.68 -32.93
CA ALA A 404 3.36 10.56 -32.37
C ALA A 404 4.46 9.78 -31.59
N PRO A 405 5.75 10.10 -31.80
CA PRO A 405 6.84 9.43 -31.10
C PRO A 405 6.88 9.83 -29.63
N VAL A 406 7.52 9.02 -28.79
CA VAL A 406 7.78 9.35 -27.38
C VAL A 406 8.70 10.56 -27.26
N ASN A 407 9.74 10.64 -28.10
CA ASN A 407 10.68 11.75 -28.06
C ASN A 407 10.36 12.72 -29.19
N ILE A 408 9.96 13.93 -28.85
CA ILE A 408 9.63 15.00 -29.80
C ILE A 408 10.80 15.33 -30.76
N LEU A 409 12.03 15.17 -30.31
CA LEU A 409 13.22 15.40 -31.14
C LEU A 409 13.37 14.43 -32.32
N LYS A 410 12.56 13.37 -32.37
CA LYS A 410 12.51 12.48 -33.55
C LYS A 410 11.71 13.09 -34.71
N GLY A 411 11.03 14.20 -34.48
CA GLY A 411 10.15 14.85 -35.44
C GLY A 411 8.86 14.06 -35.69
N ASN A 412 7.99 14.60 -36.52
CA ASN A 412 6.70 14.01 -36.90
C ASN A 412 5.72 13.83 -35.74
N SER A 413 5.83 14.67 -34.72
CA SER A 413 4.90 14.69 -33.58
C SER A 413 3.63 15.49 -33.88
N ILE A 414 3.76 16.59 -34.58
CA ILE A 414 2.67 17.54 -34.92
C ILE A 414 2.02 17.17 -36.25
N ALA A 415 0.68 17.29 -36.32
CA ALA A 415 -0.06 17.08 -37.55
C ALA A 415 0.30 18.14 -38.62
N SER A 416 0.35 17.76 -39.88
CA SER A 416 0.70 18.68 -40.97
C SER A 416 -0.31 19.86 -41.07
N SER A 417 -1.57 19.60 -40.75
CA SER A 417 -2.64 20.60 -40.71
C SER A 417 -2.53 21.63 -39.59
N ALA A 418 -1.62 21.43 -38.63
CA ALA A 418 -1.54 22.32 -37.46
C ALA A 418 -0.83 23.65 -37.77
N SER A 419 0.03 23.69 -38.81
CA SER A 419 0.74 24.92 -39.21
C SER A 419 1.13 24.88 -40.67
N GLU A 420 0.76 25.93 -41.43
CA GLU A 420 1.12 26.09 -42.84
C GLU A 420 2.64 26.20 -43.03
N GLU A 421 3.34 26.86 -42.10
CA GLU A 421 4.82 26.92 -42.10
C GLU A 421 5.43 25.54 -41.96
N LEU A 422 4.92 24.71 -41.06
CA LEU A 422 5.40 23.32 -40.85
C LEU A 422 5.17 22.48 -42.10
N GLU A 423 4.03 22.56 -42.75
CA GLU A 423 3.70 21.84 -43.96
C GLU A 423 4.64 22.22 -45.13
N SER A 424 4.91 23.51 -45.30
CA SER A 424 5.81 24.01 -46.34
C SER A 424 7.25 23.55 -46.11
N LEU A 425 7.76 23.55 -44.86
CA LEU A 425 9.10 23.10 -44.50
C LEU A 425 9.24 21.59 -44.66
N ARG A 426 8.23 20.81 -44.33
CA ARG A 426 8.21 19.37 -44.57
C ARG A 426 8.23 19.03 -46.08
N ALA A 427 7.51 19.78 -46.87
CA ALA A 427 7.54 19.63 -48.33
C ALA A 427 8.95 19.92 -48.91
N ILE A 428 9.64 20.95 -48.37
CA ILE A 428 11.04 21.24 -48.75
C ILE A 428 11.98 20.11 -48.33
N ALA A 429 11.86 19.62 -47.09
CA ALA A 429 12.68 18.54 -46.58
C ALA A 429 12.46 17.22 -47.33
N PHE A 430 11.22 16.92 -47.74
CA PHE A 430 10.88 15.73 -48.52
C PHE A 430 11.39 15.87 -49.95
N SER A 431 11.13 17.03 -50.63
CA SER A 431 11.64 17.27 -51.97
C SER A 431 13.15 17.29 -52.03
N GLY A 432 13.82 17.74 -50.93
CA GLY A 432 15.26 17.70 -50.78
C GLY A 432 15.81 16.25 -50.77
N LYS A 433 15.15 15.35 -50.03
CA LYS A 433 15.51 13.91 -50.05
C LYS A 433 15.30 13.25 -51.41
N ASP A 434 14.24 13.57 -52.11
CA ASP A 434 13.97 13.08 -53.46
C ASP A 434 15.01 13.63 -54.47
N TYR A 435 15.39 14.88 -54.31
CA TYR A 435 16.48 15.48 -55.08
C TYR A 435 17.84 14.80 -54.85
N LEU A 436 18.20 14.47 -53.61
CA LEU A 436 19.41 13.73 -53.29
C LEU A 436 19.43 12.34 -53.95
N ASN A 437 18.28 11.66 -54.03
CA ASN A 437 18.14 10.40 -54.74
C ASN A 437 18.34 10.57 -56.26
N LYS A 438 17.73 11.57 -56.87
CA LYS A 438 17.95 11.90 -58.32
C LYS A 438 19.38 12.31 -58.58
N MET A 439 20.01 13.07 -57.66
CA MET A 439 21.44 13.41 -57.75
C MET A 439 22.29 12.15 -57.69
N LEU A 440 21.99 11.22 -56.78
CA LEU A 440 22.70 9.95 -56.71
C LEU A 440 22.63 9.14 -58.00
N GLU A 441 21.46 9.05 -58.59
CA GLU A 441 21.23 8.38 -59.88
C GLU A 441 22.00 9.06 -61.03
N ARG A 442 21.97 10.41 -61.09
CA ARG A 442 22.68 11.20 -62.07
C ARG A 442 24.18 11.03 -61.94
N GLU A 443 24.71 11.16 -60.72
CA GLU A 443 26.16 11.02 -60.48
C GLU A 443 26.64 9.57 -60.68
N SER A 444 25.82 8.59 -60.34
CA SER A 444 26.09 7.17 -60.63
C SER A 444 26.16 6.88 -62.12
N ALA A 445 25.25 7.45 -62.92
CA ALA A 445 25.26 7.33 -64.36
C ALA A 445 26.47 8.06 -65.00
N ALA A 446 26.80 9.28 -64.54
CA ALA A 446 27.91 10.08 -65.09
C ALA A 446 29.29 9.47 -64.78
N THR A 447 29.49 8.92 -63.58
CA THR A 447 30.75 8.31 -63.16
C THR A 447 30.90 6.82 -63.52
N GLY A 448 29.78 6.15 -63.82
CA GLY A 448 29.73 4.70 -64.02
C GLY A 448 30.00 3.90 -62.72
N ILE A 449 29.79 4.51 -61.54
CA ILE A 449 29.96 3.88 -60.22
C ILE A 449 28.59 3.54 -59.67
N THR A 450 28.15 2.29 -59.80
CA THR A 450 26.84 1.80 -59.32
C THR A 450 26.75 1.63 -57.81
N SER A 451 27.88 1.73 -57.12
CA SER A 451 27.98 1.58 -55.65
C SER A 451 28.06 2.90 -54.88
N LEU A 452 27.77 4.04 -55.53
CA LEU A 452 27.68 5.34 -54.85
C LEU A 452 26.60 5.34 -53.80
N LYS A 453 26.87 6.02 -52.67
CA LYS A 453 25.91 6.29 -51.63
C LYS A 453 26.00 7.74 -51.19
N ILE A 454 24.87 8.42 -51.09
CA ILE A 454 24.77 9.69 -50.35
C ILE A 454 24.36 9.35 -48.93
N ALA A 455 25.11 9.79 -47.94
CA ALA A 455 24.86 9.60 -46.52
C ALA A 455 25.22 10.87 -45.76
N SER A 456 24.75 11.00 -44.53
CA SER A 456 25.04 12.15 -43.65
C SER A 456 25.67 11.70 -42.33
N ASN A 457 26.48 12.55 -41.72
CA ASN A 457 26.95 12.43 -40.35
C ASN A 457 27.07 13.80 -39.69
N ASN A 458 27.07 13.80 -38.37
CA ASN A 458 27.09 15.05 -37.57
C ASN A 458 28.35 15.90 -37.68
N VAL A 459 29.44 15.35 -38.30
CA VAL A 459 30.75 16.03 -38.42
C VAL A 459 30.89 16.72 -39.77
N PHE A 460 30.47 16.08 -40.85
CA PHE A 460 30.72 16.51 -42.22
C PHE A 460 29.45 16.80 -43.04
N GLY A 461 28.27 16.59 -42.44
CA GLY A 461 26.99 16.73 -43.13
C GLY A 461 26.77 15.66 -44.19
N TYR A 462 26.11 16.02 -45.28
CA TYR A 462 25.90 15.08 -46.42
C TYR A 462 27.20 14.88 -47.24
N TYR A 463 27.46 13.65 -47.61
CA TYR A 463 28.61 13.27 -48.42
C TYR A 463 28.29 12.13 -49.37
N ILE A 464 29.07 12.07 -50.47
CA ILE A 464 29.02 10.94 -51.41
C ILE A 464 30.14 9.97 -51.01
N GLU A 465 29.76 8.73 -50.68
CA GLU A 465 30.69 7.68 -50.29
C GLU A 465 31.03 6.83 -51.54
N VAL A 466 32.36 6.74 -51.83
CA VAL A 466 32.92 5.98 -52.97
C VAL A 466 33.84 4.91 -52.38
N ARG A 467 33.63 3.66 -52.78
CA ARG A 467 34.55 2.56 -52.41
C ARG A 467 35.92 2.75 -53.05
N ASN A 468 36.99 2.39 -52.36
CA ASN A 468 38.37 2.54 -52.83
C ASN A 468 38.63 1.88 -54.19
N SER A 469 37.86 0.84 -54.58
CA SER A 469 37.94 0.19 -55.90
C SER A 469 37.55 1.08 -57.08
N HIS A 470 36.91 2.22 -56.84
CA HIS A 470 36.37 3.12 -57.85
C HIS A 470 36.89 4.56 -57.73
N LYS A 471 37.90 4.81 -56.90
CA LYS A 471 38.42 6.15 -56.62
C LYS A 471 38.99 6.83 -57.92
N ASP A 472 39.52 6.07 -58.88
CA ASP A 472 40.09 6.62 -60.12
C ASP A 472 38.99 7.12 -61.09
N LYS A 473 37.71 6.84 -60.83
CA LYS A 473 36.54 7.32 -61.60
C LYS A 473 35.90 8.56 -60.99
N VAL A 474 36.40 9.08 -59.88
CA VAL A 474 35.85 10.24 -59.22
C VAL A 474 36.22 11.51 -60.02
N PRO A 475 35.21 12.38 -60.34
CA PRO A 475 35.46 13.64 -61.02
C PRO A 475 36.37 14.58 -60.21
N GLU A 476 37.27 15.33 -60.90
CA GLU A 476 38.15 16.33 -60.21
C GLU A 476 37.36 17.45 -59.47
N SER A 477 36.11 17.68 -59.87
CA SER A 477 35.22 18.65 -59.24
C SER A 477 34.74 18.25 -57.85
N TRP A 478 34.90 16.98 -57.45
CA TRP A 478 34.48 16.50 -56.16
C TRP A 478 35.57 16.75 -55.10
N ILE A 479 35.21 17.41 -53.98
CA ILE A 479 36.14 17.75 -52.92
C ILE A 479 36.19 16.59 -51.91
N ARG A 480 37.35 15.97 -51.76
CA ARG A 480 37.56 14.88 -50.78
C ARG A 480 37.58 15.46 -49.37
N LYS A 481 36.72 14.92 -48.48
CA LYS A 481 36.59 15.29 -47.06
C LYS A 481 37.22 14.32 -46.08
N GLN A 482 37.08 13.01 -46.36
CA GLN A 482 37.59 11.99 -45.46
C GLN A 482 38.00 10.73 -46.24
N THR A 483 39.10 10.13 -45.81
CA THR A 483 39.55 8.80 -46.29
C THR A 483 39.29 7.78 -45.16
N LEU A 484 38.57 6.71 -45.50
CA LEU A 484 38.30 5.58 -44.63
C LEU A 484 39.08 4.35 -45.12
N VAL A 485 39.13 3.27 -44.35
CA VAL A 485 39.83 2.05 -44.70
C VAL A 485 39.36 1.45 -46.06
N ASN A 486 38.02 1.48 -46.30
CA ASN A 486 37.39 0.84 -47.46
C ASN A 486 36.69 1.83 -48.41
N ALA A 487 36.65 3.10 -48.14
CA ALA A 487 35.93 4.10 -48.91
C ALA A 487 36.56 5.51 -48.74
N GLU A 488 36.24 6.40 -49.65
CA GLU A 488 36.51 7.84 -49.52
C GLU A 488 35.18 8.63 -49.57
N ARG A 489 35.13 9.74 -48.86
CA ARG A 489 33.95 10.61 -48.75
C ARG A 489 34.22 11.94 -49.45
N TYR A 490 33.29 12.31 -50.31
CA TYR A 490 33.39 13.48 -51.17
C TYR A 490 32.19 14.38 -50.96
N ILE A 491 32.35 15.67 -51.27
CA ILE A 491 31.28 16.65 -51.36
C ILE A 491 31.34 17.38 -52.69
N THR A 492 30.18 17.82 -53.15
CA THR A 492 30.06 18.73 -54.30
C THR A 492 29.47 20.08 -53.81
N GLU A 493 29.69 21.13 -54.57
CA GLU A 493 29.14 22.46 -54.25
C GLU A 493 27.62 22.43 -54.23
N GLU A 494 27.00 21.76 -55.17
CA GLU A 494 25.56 21.49 -55.25
C GLU A 494 25.05 20.71 -54.04
N LEU A 495 25.74 19.67 -53.60
CA LEU A 495 25.39 18.92 -52.39
C LEU A 495 25.41 19.79 -51.14
N LYS A 496 26.39 20.68 -51.03
CA LYS A 496 26.52 21.60 -49.91
C LYS A 496 25.42 22.66 -49.84
N GLU A 497 25.01 23.23 -50.98
CA GLU A 497 23.88 24.16 -51.03
C GLU A 497 22.55 23.51 -50.62
N TYR A 498 22.31 22.31 -51.12
CA TYR A 498 21.12 21.52 -50.75
C TYR A 498 21.14 21.07 -49.30
N GLU A 499 22.30 20.68 -48.81
CA GLU A 499 22.50 20.37 -47.39
C GLU A 499 22.04 21.52 -46.48
N ALA A 500 22.52 22.76 -46.76
CA ALA A 500 22.18 23.91 -45.97
C ALA A 500 20.66 24.18 -45.98
N LYS A 501 19.97 23.94 -47.09
CA LYS A 501 18.53 24.05 -47.19
C LYS A 501 17.77 22.96 -46.43
N ILE A 502 18.21 21.71 -46.48
CA ILE A 502 17.56 20.57 -45.83
C ILE A 502 17.78 20.67 -44.32
N LEU A 503 19.03 20.84 -43.87
CA LEU A 503 19.33 20.94 -42.43
C LEU A 503 18.66 22.14 -41.78
N GLY A 504 18.67 23.28 -42.45
CA GLY A 504 17.92 24.48 -41.95
C GLY A 504 16.41 24.26 -41.85
N ALA A 505 15.82 23.50 -42.79
CA ALA A 505 14.44 23.12 -42.73
C ALA A 505 14.15 22.10 -41.62
N GLU A 506 15.00 21.07 -41.43
CA GLU A 506 14.84 20.05 -40.39
C GLU A 506 14.97 20.68 -38.98
N ASP A 507 15.96 21.55 -38.72
CA ASP A 507 16.11 22.25 -37.45
C ASP A 507 14.88 23.15 -37.15
N ARG A 508 14.39 23.87 -38.16
CA ARG A 508 13.22 24.75 -38.01
C ARG A 508 11.94 23.94 -37.79
N ILE A 509 11.79 22.77 -38.43
CA ILE A 509 10.67 21.85 -38.17
C ILE A 509 10.66 21.43 -36.70
N LEU A 510 11.81 21.02 -36.15
CA LEU A 510 11.91 20.61 -34.74
C LEU A 510 11.58 21.73 -33.77
N GLU A 511 12.06 22.96 -34.06
CA GLU A 511 11.74 24.14 -33.24
C GLU A 511 10.24 24.45 -33.23
N ILE A 512 9.59 24.43 -34.39
CA ILE A 512 8.14 24.66 -34.52
C ILE A 512 7.36 23.55 -33.80
N GLU A 513 7.74 22.27 -33.99
CA GLU A 513 7.10 21.14 -33.30
C GLU A 513 7.18 21.25 -31.78
N GLN A 514 8.35 21.62 -31.24
CA GLN A 514 8.55 21.84 -29.80
C GLN A 514 7.68 23.01 -29.30
N THR A 515 7.60 24.10 -30.04
CA THR A 515 6.81 25.27 -29.66
C THR A 515 5.33 24.93 -29.62
N LEU A 516 4.79 24.37 -30.71
CA LEU A 516 3.37 23.97 -30.81
C LEU A 516 2.98 22.93 -29.74
N PHE A 517 3.88 21.97 -29.47
CA PHE A 517 3.64 21.00 -28.41
C PHE A 517 3.61 21.65 -27.02
N SER A 518 4.53 22.55 -26.74
CA SER A 518 4.59 23.28 -25.46
C SER A 518 3.35 24.16 -25.25
N GLU A 519 2.89 24.82 -26.31
CA GLU A 519 1.65 25.61 -26.30
C GLU A 519 0.41 24.73 -26.06
N LEU A 520 0.35 23.54 -26.70
CA LEU A 520 -0.72 22.57 -26.46
C LEU A 520 -0.73 22.12 -24.99
N VAL A 521 0.42 21.71 -24.45
CA VAL A 521 0.55 21.28 -23.04
C VAL A 521 0.09 22.39 -22.10
N LEU A 522 0.51 23.65 -22.33
CA LEU A 522 0.10 24.78 -21.50
C LEU A 522 -1.41 25.03 -21.59
N TRP A 523 -2.00 24.93 -22.79
CA TRP A 523 -3.43 25.09 -22.97
C TRP A 523 -4.24 23.98 -22.26
N MET A 524 -3.73 22.74 -22.22
CA MET A 524 -4.37 21.63 -21.54
C MET A 524 -4.51 21.83 -20.02
N HIS A 525 -3.75 22.75 -19.41
CA HIS A 525 -3.86 23.04 -17.97
C HIS A 525 -5.27 23.48 -17.54
N SER A 526 -6.04 24.11 -18.44
CA SER A 526 -7.43 24.51 -18.15
C SER A 526 -8.40 23.33 -17.97
N TYR A 527 -7.99 22.10 -18.33
CA TYR A 527 -8.80 20.87 -18.24
C TYR A 527 -8.35 19.92 -17.13
N ILE A 528 -7.43 20.34 -16.25
CA ILE A 528 -6.90 19.46 -15.19
C ILE A 528 -8.02 18.94 -14.30
N LEU A 529 -8.91 19.81 -13.83
CA LEU A 529 -10.02 19.46 -12.94
C LEU A 529 -10.98 18.46 -13.56
N GLU A 530 -11.39 18.70 -14.82
CA GLU A 530 -12.33 17.85 -15.54
C GLU A 530 -11.74 16.44 -15.78
N VAL A 531 -10.46 16.36 -16.12
CA VAL A 531 -9.78 15.08 -16.32
C VAL A 531 -9.60 14.34 -15.01
N GLN A 532 -9.27 15.02 -13.90
CA GLN A 532 -9.19 14.42 -12.57
C GLN A 532 -10.56 13.91 -12.11
N GLN A 533 -11.63 14.66 -12.33
CA GLN A 533 -12.98 14.20 -12.03
C GLN A 533 -13.33 12.92 -12.81
N ASN A 534 -13.04 12.89 -14.11
CA ASN A 534 -13.23 11.70 -14.92
C ASN A 534 -12.42 10.51 -14.40
N ALA A 535 -11.17 10.74 -13.99
CA ALA A 535 -10.32 9.70 -13.42
C ALA A 535 -10.91 9.08 -12.16
N GLN A 536 -11.44 9.91 -11.24
CA GLN A 536 -12.10 9.45 -10.02
C GLN A 536 -13.37 8.64 -10.30
N LEU A 537 -14.18 9.09 -11.28
CA LEU A 537 -15.41 8.37 -11.67
C LEU A 537 -15.10 7.04 -12.34
N ILE A 538 -14.09 6.97 -13.20
CA ILE A 538 -13.60 5.71 -13.78
C ILE A 538 -13.10 4.76 -12.67
N ALA A 539 -12.32 5.27 -11.71
CA ALA A 539 -11.85 4.47 -10.59
C ALA A 539 -13.01 3.88 -9.76
N GLN A 540 -14.08 4.68 -9.51
CA GLN A 540 -15.27 4.21 -8.82
C GLN A 540 -16.00 3.10 -9.60
N LEU A 541 -16.24 3.31 -10.90
CA LEU A 541 -16.89 2.31 -11.75
C LEU A 541 -16.08 1.03 -11.86
N ASP A 542 -14.76 1.15 -11.93
CA ASP A 542 -13.84 0.00 -11.99
C ASP A 542 -13.88 -0.81 -10.69
N CYS A 543 -13.88 -0.16 -9.52
CA CYS A 543 -14.05 -0.84 -8.23
C CYS A 543 -15.40 -1.56 -8.12
N LEU A 544 -16.50 -0.89 -8.50
CA LEU A 544 -17.84 -1.48 -8.44
C LEU A 544 -18.00 -2.61 -9.45
N GLY A 545 -17.41 -2.48 -10.64
CA GLY A 545 -17.33 -3.54 -11.64
C GLY A 545 -16.48 -4.72 -11.18
N ALA A 546 -15.38 -4.46 -10.46
CA ALA A 546 -14.55 -5.50 -9.86
C ALA A 546 -15.32 -6.29 -8.77
N PHE A 547 -16.12 -5.61 -7.94
CA PHE A 547 -16.98 -6.26 -6.95
C PHE A 547 -18.09 -7.11 -7.59
N ALA A 548 -18.70 -6.65 -8.68
CA ALA A 548 -19.66 -7.43 -9.43
C ALA A 548 -19.02 -8.69 -10.04
N HIS A 549 -17.85 -8.53 -10.66
CA HIS A 549 -17.07 -9.65 -11.19
C HIS A 549 -16.71 -10.66 -10.08
N LEU A 550 -16.24 -10.18 -8.92
CA LEU A 550 -15.92 -11.00 -7.77
C LEU A 550 -17.14 -11.78 -7.27
N ALA A 551 -18.29 -11.11 -7.17
CA ALA A 551 -19.55 -11.70 -6.70
C ALA A 551 -20.06 -12.79 -7.65
N GLN A 552 -20.02 -12.54 -8.97
CA GLN A 552 -20.44 -13.50 -9.98
C GLN A 552 -19.59 -14.78 -9.95
N HIS A 553 -18.26 -14.63 -9.89
CA HIS A 553 -17.34 -15.77 -9.98
C HIS A 553 -17.22 -16.58 -8.69
N ASN A 554 -17.55 -15.99 -7.54
CA ASN A 554 -17.38 -16.62 -6.23
C ASN A 554 -18.71 -16.84 -5.50
N ASN A 555 -19.84 -16.62 -6.17
CA ASN A 555 -21.17 -16.74 -5.56
C ASN A 555 -21.29 -15.94 -4.26
N TYR A 556 -20.90 -14.65 -4.29
CA TYR A 556 -21.11 -13.74 -3.18
C TYR A 556 -22.51 -13.14 -3.26
N VAL A 557 -23.11 -12.86 -2.10
CA VAL A 557 -24.48 -12.39 -1.99
C VAL A 557 -24.56 -10.95 -1.52
N TYR A 558 -25.67 -10.30 -1.83
CA TYR A 558 -26.02 -8.96 -1.35
C TYR A 558 -26.14 -8.97 0.18
N PRO A 559 -25.32 -8.16 0.93
CA PRO A 559 -25.45 -8.05 2.37
C PRO A 559 -26.51 -6.99 2.72
N GLU A 560 -27.47 -7.35 3.57
CA GLU A 560 -28.42 -6.40 4.14
C GLU A 560 -27.74 -5.56 5.21
N MET A 561 -27.56 -4.24 4.95
CA MET A 561 -26.98 -3.28 5.87
C MET A 561 -28.08 -2.48 6.58
N ASP A 562 -28.08 -2.49 7.90
CA ASP A 562 -29.04 -1.73 8.71
C ASP A 562 -28.40 -1.03 9.92
N GLU A 563 -29.18 -0.25 10.66
CA GLU A 563 -28.74 0.43 11.87
C GLU A 563 -28.92 -0.40 13.14
N SER A 564 -29.37 -1.66 13.03
CA SER A 564 -29.44 -2.58 14.16
C SER A 564 -28.07 -2.86 14.77
N PHE A 565 -28.05 -3.61 15.85
CA PHE A 565 -26.83 -4.11 16.46
C PHE A 565 -26.57 -5.59 16.10
N ASP A 566 -27.41 -6.15 15.24
CA ASP A 566 -27.36 -7.56 14.93
C ASP A 566 -26.30 -7.87 13.86
N LEU A 567 -25.69 -9.03 13.99
CA LEU A 567 -24.82 -9.63 12.99
C LEU A 567 -25.33 -11.06 12.76
N ASP A 568 -25.99 -11.30 11.65
CA ASP A 568 -26.50 -12.62 11.26
C ASP A 568 -25.91 -13.04 9.91
N ILE A 569 -24.94 -13.94 9.94
CA ILE A 569 -24.26 -14.48 8.76
C ILE A 569 -24.64 -15.96 8.67
N LYS A 570 -25.25 -16.37 7.55
CA LYS A 570 -25.56 -17.76 7.25
C LYS A 570 -24.59 -18.29 6.22
N GLN A 571 -24.04 -19.47 6.51
CA GLN A 571 -23.09 -20.17 5.64
C GLN A 571 -21.97 -19.25 5.13
N GLY A 572 -21.36 -18.49 6.08
CA GLY A 572 -20.23 -17.63 5.80
C GLY A 572 -19.00 -18.43 5.38
N ARG A 573 -18.22 -17.93 4.43
CA ARG A 573 -16.97 -18.52 3.93
C ARG A 573 -15.82 -17.53 4.07
N HIS A 574 -14.60 -18.05 4.22
CA HIS A 574 -13.41 -17.19 4.32
C HIS A 574 -12.89 -16.84 2.92
N PRO A 575 -12.93 -15.57 2.48
CA PRO A 575 -12.66 -15.20 1.09
C PRO A 575 -11.26 -15.59 0.61
N VAL A 576 -10.25 -15.53 1.49
CA VAL A 576 -8.86 -15.84 1.12
C VAL A 576 -8.61 -17.35 1.15
N ILE A 577 -9.02 -18.04 2.23
CA ILE A 577 -8.78 -19.49 2.36
C ILE A 577 -9.52 -20.26 1.26
N GLU A 578 -10.77 -19.88 0.96
CA GLU A 578 -11.57 -20.49 -0.09
C GLU A 578 -10.84 -20.51 -1.46
N LYS A 579 -10.08 -19.46 -1.75
CA LYS A 579 -9.30 -19.34 -2.99
C LYS A 579 -7.99 -20.13 -3.02
N GLN A 580 -7.47 -20.47 -1.84
CA GLN A 580 -6.20 -21.20 -1.72
C GLN A 580 -6.41 -22.73 -1.62
N LEU A 581 -7.65 -23.18 -1.48
CA LEU A 581 -7.95 -24.60 -1.41
C LEU A 581 -7.60 -25.31 -2.73
N PRO A 582 -7.06 -26.55 -2.65
CA PRO A 582 -6.81 -27.36 -3.84
C PRO A 582 -8.09 -27.60 -4.66
N LEU A 583 -7.93 -27.83 -5.96
CA LEU A 583 -9.03 -28.17 -6.85
C LEU A 583 -9.78 -29.40 -6.34
N GLY A 584 -11.10 -29.23 -6.11
CA GLY A 584 -11.98 -30.27 -5.60
C GLY A 584 -12.25 -30.24 -4.09
N GLU A 585 -11.53 -29.38 -3.34
CA GLU A 585 -11.85 -29.11 -1.95
C GLU A 585 -12.71 -27.84 -1.83
N SER A 586 -13.73 -27.88 -0.96
CA SER A 586 -14.59 -26.74 -0.66
C SER A 586 -14.37 -26.25 0.77
N TYR A 587 -14.48 -24.94 0.98
CA TYR A 587 -14.47 -24.37 2.32
C TYR A 587 -15.74 -24.79 3.09
N VAL A 588 -15.57 -25.17 4.35
CA VAL A 588 -16.72 -25.50 5.22
C VAL A 588 -17.33 -24.21 5.74
N ALA A 589 -18.51 -23.88 5.22
CA ALA A 589 -19.23 -22.67 5.59
C ALA A 589 -19.80 -22.74 7.01
N ASN A 590 -19.87 -21.60 7.70
CA ASN A 590 -20.31 -21.51 9.09
C ASN A 590 -21.30 -20.37 9.33
N ASP A 591 -22.28 -20.60 10.23
CA ASP A 591 -23.22 -19.61 10.68
C ASP A 591 -22.65 -18.84 11.87
N VAL A 592 -22.82 -17.52 11.90
CA VAL A 592 -22.45 -16.65 13.01
C VAL A 592 -23.60 -15.68 13.29
N PHE A 593 -24.12 -15.72 14.51
CA PHE A 593 -25.14 -14.80 14.98
C PHE A 593 -24.69 -14.10 16.25
N LEU A 594 -24.73 -12.78 16.29
CA LEU A 594 -24.42 -11.94 17.46
C LEU A 594 -25.46 -10.83 17.57
N ASP A 595 -25.95 -10.59 18.82
CA ASP A 595 -26.82 -9.46 19.16
C ASP A 595 -26.40 -8.84 20.50
N ARG A 596 -27.08 -7.80 20.97
CA ARG A 596 -26.80 -7.15 22.28
C ARG A 596 -27.58 -7.78 23.45
N THR A 597 -28.55 -8.62 23.16
CA THR A 597 -29.57 -9.02 24.18
C THR A 597 -29.47 -10.49 24.55
N THR A 598 -29.24 -11.37 23.57
CA THR A 598 -29.29 -12.82 23.77
C THR A 598 -27.95 -13.53 23.56
N GLN A 599 -27.13 -13.01 22.66
CA GLN A 599 -25.85 -13.66 22.25
C GLN A 599 -24.81 -12.59 21.90
N GLN A 600 -24.35 -11.88 22.92
CA GLN A 600 -23.33 -10.82 22.76
C GLN A 600 -21.94 -11.43 22.53
N ILE A 601 -21.61 -12.48 23.29
CA ILE A 601 -20.30 -13.14 23.25
C ILE A 601 -20.48 -14.61 22.87
N ILE A 602 -19.75 -15.05 21.86
CA ILE A 602 -19.62 -16.45 21.51
C ILE A 602 -18.25 -16.94 21.97
N MET A 603 -18.23 -17.87 22.92
CA MET A 603 -17.05 -18.62 23.31
C MET A 603 -16.90 -19.82 22.38
N ILE A 604 -15.78 -19.88 21.65
CA ILE A 604 -15.50 -20.93 20.68
C ILE A 604 -14.39 -21.82 21.21
N THR A 605 -14.74 -23.04 21.62
CA THR A 605 -13.80 -24.07 22.05
C THR A 605 -13.51 -25.07 20.95
N GLY A 606 -12.45 -25.83 21.10
CA GLY A 606 -12.06 -26.87 20.15
C GLY A 606 -10.55 -27.00 20.00
N PRO A 607 -10.08 -28.09 19.36
CA PRO A 607 -8.64 -28.35 19.21
C PRO A 607 -7.96 -27.32 18.31
N ASN A 608 -6.62 -27.23 18.45
CA ASN A 608 -5.82 -26.48 17.49
C ASN A 608 -5.94 -27.14 16.11
N MET A 609 -5.84 -26.35 15.04
CA MET A 609 -6.06 -26.74 13.63
C MET A 609 -7.54 -27.02 13.27
N SER A 610 -8.50 -26.89 14.20
CA SER A 610 -9.94 -27.09 13.88
C SER A 610 -10.54 -25.96 13.02
N GLY A 611 -9.89 -24.80 12.94
CA GLY A 611 -10.36 -23.65 12.14
C GLY A 611 -10.99 -22.52 12.97
N LYS A 612 -10.82 -22.49 14.30
CA LYS A 612 -11.33 -21.41 15.18
C LYS A 612 -10.92 -20.03 14.66
N SER A 613 -9.62 -19.79 14.50
CA SER A 613 -9.07 -18.51 14.01
C SER A 613 -9.57 -18.13 12.60
N ALA A 614 -9.82 -19.14 11.74
CA ALA A 614 -10.39 -18.92 10.41
C ALA A 614 -11.83 -18.39 10.48
N ILE A 615 -12.66 -18.91 11.41
CA ILE A 615 -14.04 -18.43 11.62
C ILE A 615 -14.06 -16.99 12.15
N LEU A 616 -13.14 -16.65 13.06
CA LEU A 616 -13.02 -15.28 13.54
C LEU A 616 -12.67 -14.31 12.39
N ARG A 617 -11.59 -14.62 11.65
CA ARG A 617 -11.15 -13.81 10.50
C ARG A 617 -12.22 -13.73 9.41
N GLN A 618 -12.87 -14.84 9.08
CA GLN A 618 -14.00 -14.89 8.15
C GLN A 618 -15.07 -13.85 8.50
N THR A 619 -15.49 -13.81 9.76
CA THR A 619 -16.53 -12.87 10.24
C THR A 619 -16.10 -11.43 10.04
N ALA A 620 -14.86 -11.09 10.42
CA ALA A 620 -14.32 -9.75 10.22
C ALA A 620 -14.24 -9.36 8.74
N LEU A 621 -13.74 -10.27 7.88
CA LEU A 621 -13.58 -10.00 6.45
C LEU A 621 -14.93 -9.84 5.73
N ILE A 622 -15.95 -10.61 6.12
CA ILE A 622 -17.32 -10.46 5.61
C ILE A 622 -17.87 -9.07 5.95
N VAL A 623 -17.70 -8.63 7.20
CA VAL A 623 -18.13 -7.29 7.63
C VAL A 623 -17.39 -6.19 6.89
N LEU A 624 -16.07 -6.31 6.74
CA LEU A 624 -15.26 -5.34 5.98
C LEU A 624 -15.69 -5.26 4.52
N LEU A 625 -15.87 -6.40 3.85
CA LEU A 625 -16.35 -6.45 2.47
C LEU A 625 -17.69 -5.74 2.32
N ALA A 626 -18.65 -6.00 3.22
CA ALA A 626 -19.93 -5.32 3.21
C ALA A 626 -19.78 -3.79 3.35
N GLN A 627 -18.94 -3.31 4.28
CA GLN A 627 -18.79 -1.89 4.57
C GLN A 627 -17.91 -1.13 3.55
N ILE A 628 -17.15 -1.81 2.70
CA ILE A 628 -16.53 -1.18 1.53
C ILE A 628 -17.45 -1.12 0.30
N GLY A 629 -18.61 -1.78 0.36
CA GLY A 629 -19.60 -1.82 -0.71
C GLY A 629 -19.51 -3.04 -1.63
N SER A 630 -18.80 -4.09 -1.21
CA SER A 630 -18.75 -5.38 -1.91
C SER A 630 -19.85 -6.33 -1.44
N PHE A 631 -20.23 -7.27 -2.28
CA PHE A 631 -20.97 -8.45 -1.87
C PHE A 631 -20.08 -9.37 -1.04
N VAL A 632 -20.69 -10.31 -0.31
CA VAL A 632 -20.03 -11.10 0.73
C VAL A 632 -20.11 -12.61 0.49
N PRO A 633 -19.07 -13.38 0.87
CA PRO A 633 -19.04 -14.83 0.75
C PRO A 633 -19.93 -15.51 1.81
N ALA A 634 -21.24 -15.52 1.60
CA ALA A 634 -22.23 -16.13 2.49
C ALA A 634 -23.42 -16.64 1.67
N GLN A 635 -24.35 -17.36 2.31
CA GLN A 635 -25.67 -17.66 1.75
C GLN A 635 -26.63 -16.48 1.96
N SER A 636 -26.56 -15.83 3.13
CA SER A 636 -27.20 -14.56 3.44
C SER A 636 -26.42 -13.86 4.55
N ALA A 637 -26.45 -12.55 4.56
CA ALA A 637 -25.83 -11.75 5.63
C ALA A 637 -26.68 -10.52 5.93
N ARG A 638 -27.06 -10.35 7.20
CA ARG A 638 -27.66 -9.13 7.75
C ARG A 638 -26.69 -8.55 8.75
N ILE A 639 -26.25 -7.34 8.50
CA ILE A 639 -25.14 -6.72 9.22
C ILE A 639 -25.55 -5.35 9.71
N GLY A 640 -25.73 -5.22 11.04
CA GLY A 640 -25.81 -3.92 11.69
C GLY A 640 -24.46 -3.20 11.57
N LEU A 641 -24.49 -1.91 11.25
CA LEU A 641 -23.29 -1.09 11.03
C LEU A 641 -22.28 -1.24 12.17
N ILE A 642 -21.04 -1.50 11.82
CA ILE A 642 -19.90 -1.57 12.74
C ILE A 642 -19.09 -0.28 12.64
N ASP A 643 -18.72 0.29 13.78
CA ASP A 643 -17.89 1.50 13.84
C ASP A 643 -16.43 1.21 14.19
N LYS A 644 -16.17 0.12 14.92
CA LYS A 644 -14.83 -0.32 15.28
C LYS A 644 -14.69 -1.84 15.12
N LEU A 645 -13.59 -2.25 14.52
CA LEU A 645 -13.22 -3.65 14.37
C LEU A 645 -11.89 -3.90 15.06
N PHE A 646 -11.91 -4.84 16.00
CA PHE A 646 -10.73 -5.23 16.76
C PHE A 646 -10.42 -6.70 16.57
N THR A 647 -9.16 -7.03 16.36
CA THR A 647 -8.73 -8.41 16.32
C THR A 647 -7.46 -8.62 17.14
N ARG A 648 -7.51 -9.63 17.97
CA ARG A 648 -6.32 -10.24 18.59
C ARG A 648 -6.27 -11.70 18.16
N VAL A 649 -5.56 -11.98 17.05
CA VAL A 649 -5.49 -13.30 16.41
C VAL A 649 -4.05 -13.64 16.10
N GLY A 650 -3.58 -14.78 16.62
CA GLY A 650 -2.25 -15.31 16.40
C GLY A 650 -1.15 -14.73 17.30
N ALA A 651 -0.08 -15.48 17.50
CA ALA A 651 1.12 -15.03 18.18
C ALA A 651 2.07 -14.38 17.17
N SER A 652 2.31 -13.10 17.27
CA SER A 652 3.39 -12.45 16.52
C SER A 652 4.60 -12.26 17.42
N ASP A 653 5.65 -13.00 17.15
CA ASP A 653 6.94 -12.80 17.80
C ASP A 653 7.57 -11.52 17.24
N ASN A 654 7.60 -10.46 18.03
CA ASN A 654 8.31 -9.24 17.69
C ASN A 654 9.69 -9.23 18.37
N ILE A 655 10.51 -10.19 17.99
CA ILE A 655 11.85 -10.41 18.55
C ILE A 655 12.73 -9.15 18.38
N SER A 656 12.47 -8.34 17.37
CA SER A 656 13.26 -7.15 17.05
C SER A 656 13.16 -6.01 18.08
N MET A 657 12.09 -5.97 18.89
CA MET A 657 11.90 -4.94 19.92
C MET A 657 12.18 -5.44 21.35
N GLY A 658 12.54 -6.72 21.53
CA GLY A 658 12.84 -7.28 22.84
C GLY A 658 11.62 -7.41 23.79
N GLU A 659 10.41 -7.24 23.28
CA GLU A 659 9.18 -7.40 24.03
C GLU A 659 8.80 -8.88 24.12
N SER A 660 8.37 -9.32 25.30
CA SER A 660 7.78 -10.66 25.51
C SER A 660 6.49 -10.77 24.68
N THR A 661 6.27 -11.93 24.04
CA THR A 661 5.01 -12.23 23.32
C THR A 661 3.77 -11.98 24.16
N PHE A 662 3.86 -12.28 25.46
CA PHE A 662 2.77 -12.00 26.41
C PHE A 662 2.54 -10.49 26.63
N MET A 663 3.61 -9.67 26.67
CA MET A 663 3.46 -8.23 26.82
C MET A 663 2.81 -7.59 25.58
N VAL A 664 3.19 -8.07 24.39
CA VAL A 664 2.54 -7.64 23.12
C VAL A 664 1.05 -8.01 23.16
N GLU A 665 0.70 -9.22 23.59
CA GLU A 665 -0.67 -9.69 23.75
C GLU A 665 -1.48 -8.79 24.70
N MET A 666 -0.89 -8.45 25.84
CA MET A 666 -1.55 -7.59 26.83
C MET A 666 -1.71 -6.14 26.32
N ASN A 667 -0.74 -5.61 25.61
CA ASN A 667 -0.84 -4.28 24.99
C ASN A 667 -1.95 -4.23 23.92
N GLU A 668 -2.04 -5.25 23.07
CA GLU A 668 -3.11 -5.38 22.07
C GLU A 668 -4.49 -5.47 22.76
N THR A 669 -4.60 -6.31 23.79
CA THR A 669 -5.85 -6.49 24.56
C THR A 669 -6.24 -5.22 25.30
N ALA A 670 -5.30 -4.53 25.93
CA ALA A 670 -5.55 -3.26 26.61
C ALA A 670 -6.05 -2.18 25.63
N SER A 671 -5.45 -2.10 24.43
CA SER A 671 -5.94 -1.20 23.38
C SER A 671 -7.39 -1.49 23.01
N ILE A 672 -7.78 -2.76 22.90
CA ILE A 672 -9.16 -3.18 22.61
C ILE A 672 -10.07 -2.71 23.74
N LEU A 673 -9.82 -3.12 24.98
CA LEU A 673 -10.71 -2.89 26.13
C LEU A 673 -10.94 -1.39 26.43
N ASN A 674 -9.91 -0.55 26.22
CA ASN A 674 -10.02 0.89 26.42
C ASN A 674 -10.75 1.63 25.28
N ASN A 675 -10.97 0.98 24.13
CA ASN A 675 -11.54 1.63 22.95
C ASN A 675 -12.84 1.04 22.43
N VAL A 676 -13.44 0.08 23.13
CA VAL A 676 -14.73 -0.53 22.72
C VAL A 676 -15.86 0.50 22.68
N SER A 677 -16.75 0.34 21.70
CA SER A 677 -17.97 1.12 21.49
C SER A 677 -19.17 0.20 21.38
N GLU A 678 -20.37 0.78 21.34
CA GLU A 678 -21.62 0.01 21.22
C GLU A 678 -21.73 -0.77 19.90
N ARG A 679 -21.04 -0.35 18.86
CA ARG A 679 -21.04 -0.97 17.54
C ARG A 679 -19.74 -1.70 17.22
N SER A 680 -18.89 -1.92 18.23
CA SER A 680 -17.64 -2.67 18.04
C SER A 680 -17.89 -4.14 17.74
N LEU A 681 -17.05 -4.70 16.87
CA LEU A 681 -16.87 -6.14 16.70
C LEU A 681 -15.47 -6.51 17.21
N VAL A 682 -15.41 -7.38 18.20
CA VAL A 682 -14.17 -7.80 18.89
C VAL A 682 -13.90 -9.27 18.61
N LEU A 683 -12.71 -9.59 18.14
CA LEU A 683 -12.27 -10.95 17.83
C LEU A 683 -11.02 -11.29 18.65
N LEU A 684 -11.17 -12.19 19.61
CA LEU A 684 -10.13 -12.63 20.52
C LEU A 684 -9.78 -14.08 20.27
N ASP A 685 -8.51 -14.39 20.07
CA ASP A 685 -8.03 -15.74 19.79
C ASP A 685 -6.91 -16.12 20.76
N GLU A 686 -7.16 -17.15 21.55
CA GLU A 686 -6.21 -17.78 22.46
C GLU A 686 -5.54 -16.79 23.45
N ILE A 687 -6.31 -15.89 24.05
CA ILE A 687 -5.81 -14.96 25.07
C ILE A 687 -5.32 -15.73 26.30
N GLY A 688 -4.19 -15.31 26.87
CA GLY A 688 -3.58 -15.89 28.08
C GLY A 688 -2.63 -17.03 27.81
N ARG A 689 -2.30 -17.34 26.54
CA ARG A 689 -1.41 -18.44 26.18
C ARG A 689 0.06 -18.22 26.56
N GLY A 690 0.47 -16.96 26.67
CA GLY A 690 1.88 -16.59 26.93
C GLY A 690 2.32 -16.65 28.40
N THR A 691 1.48 -17.11 29.31
CA THR A 691 1.74 -17.15 30.78
C THR A 691 1.36 -18.50 31.39
N SER A 692 1.34 -18.61 32.73
CA SER A 692 0.89 -19.81 33.42
C SER A 692 -0.58 -20.09 33.11
N THR A 693 -1.01 -21.35 33.15
CA THR A 693 -2.38 -21.76 32.80
C THR A 693 -3.42 -21.03 33.64
N TYR A 694 -3.21 -20.93 34.95
CA TYR A 694 -4.16 -20.27 35.85
C TYR A 694 -4.22 -18.75 35.67
N ASP A 695 -3.07 -18.09 35.45
CA ASP A 695 -3.06 -16.67 35.11
C ASP A 695 -3.77 -16.42 33.79
N GLY A 696 -3.52 -17.27 32.76
CA GLY A 696 -4.15 -17.19 31.46
C GLY A 696 -5.67 -17.33 31.53
N ILE A 697 -6.18 -18.34 32.25
CA ILE A 697 -7.61 -18.53 32.49
C ILE A 697 -8.22 -17.33 33.21
N SER A 698 -7.57 -16.85 34.29
CA SER A 698 -8.06 -15.73 35.10
C SER A 698 -8.17 -14.46 34.28
N ILE A 699 -7.18 -14.16 33.43
CA ILE A 699 -7.18 -13.00 32.54
C ILE A 699 -8.28 -13.15 31.47
N ALA A 700 -8.40 -14.30 30.81
CA ALA A 700 -9.40 -14.56 29.80
C ALA A 700 -10.83 -14.47 30.36
N TRP A 701 -11.05 -14.98 31.59
CA TRP A 701 -12.32 -14.86 32.31
C TRP A 701 -12.65 -13.39 32.58
N ALA A 702 -11.74 -12.65 33.21
CA ALA A 702 -11.94 -11.26 33.58
C ALA A 702 -12.20 -10.36 32.36
N ILE A 703 -11.53 -10.61 31.21
CA ILE A 703 -11.76 -9.90 29.96
C ILE A 703 -13.17 -10.17 29.43
N SER A 704 -13.62 -11.43 29.46
CA SER A 704 -14.95 -11.82 28.98
C SER A 704 -16.06 -11.21 29.86
N GLU A 705 -15.87 -11.24 31.17
CA GLU A 705 -16.76 -10.60 32.14
C GLU A 705 -16.80 -9.09 31.94
N TYR A 706 -15.65 -8.43 31.83
CA TYR A 706 -15.56 -7.01 31.53
C TYR A 706 -16.32 -6.63 30.26
N LEU A 707 -16.13 -7.35 29.15
CA LEU A 707 -16.85 -7.09 27.89
C LEU A 707 -18.35 -7.32 28.02
N HIS A 708 -18.78 -8.32 28.82
CA HIS A 708 -20.17 -8.61 29.07
C HIS A 708 -20.84 -7.49 29.91
N GLU A 709 -20.19 -7.03 30.99
CA GLU A 709 -20.72 -6.02 31.90
C GLU A 709 -20.57 -4.59 31.36
N HIS A 710 -19.64 -4.37 30.43
CA HIS A 710 -19.36 -3.04 29.86
C HIS A 710 -20.60 -2.46 29.18
N PRO A 711 -20.94 -1.18 29.39
CA PRO A 711 -22.17 -0.54 28.85
C PRO A 711 -22.27 -0.61 27.30
N SER A 712 -21.16 -0.75 26.60
CA SER A 712 -21.14 -0.86 25.15
C SER A 712 -21.77 -2.15 24.65
N HIS A 713 -21.77 -3.24 25.42
CA HIS A 713 -22.20 -4.58 25.00
C HIS A 713 -21.61 -4.97 23.62
N ALA A 714 -20.31 -4.78 23.44
CA ALA A 714 -19.62 -5.04 22.17
C ALA A 714 -19.78 -6.50 21.73
N LYS A 715 -20.10 -6.71 20.45
CA LYS A 715 -20.20 -8.04 19.85
C LYS A 715 -18.83 -8.73 19.86
N THR A 716 -18.74 -9.92 20.44
CA THR A 716 -17.46 -10.58 20.66
C THR A 716 -17.48 -12.04 20.22
N LEU A 717 -16.45 -12.44 19.43
CA LEU A 717 -16.09 -13.84 19.20
C LEU A 717 -14.78 -14.12 19.93
N PHE A 718 -14.81 -15.07 20.84
CA PHE A 718 -13.67 -15.44 21.69
C PHE A 718 -13.31 -16.92 21.45
N ALA A 719 -12.26 -17.18 20.69
CA ALA A 719 -11.73 -18.54 20.54
C ALA A 719 -10.73 -18.82 21.65
N THR A 720 -10.89 -19.97 22.29
CA THR A 720 -10.04 -20.39 23.43
C THR A 720 -9.80 -21.90 23.42
N HIS A 721 -8.77 -22.30 24.11
CA HIS A 721 -8.50 -23.71 24.44
C HIS A 721 -8.79 -23.99 25.92
N TYR A 722 -9.18 -22.99 26.71
CA TYR A 722 -9.57 -23.12 28.10
C TYR A 722 -11.02 -23.61 28.18
N HIS A 723 -11.22 -24.85 28.63
CA HIS A 723 -12.53 -25.47 28.76
C HIS A 723 -13.34 -24.89 29.95
N GLU A 724 -12.63 -24.36 30.92
CA GLU A 724 -13.17 -23.73 32.13
C GLU A 724 -14.04 -22.51 31.78
N LEU A 725 -13.73 -21.82 30.69
CA LEU A 725 -14.54 -20.69 30.21
C LEU A 725 -15.95 -21.12 29.72
N ASN A 726 -16.19 -22.41 29.52
CA ASN A 726 -17.55 -22.89 29.22
C ASN A 726 -18.53 -22.65 30.35
N GLU A 727 -18.05 -22.61 31.61
CA GLU A 727 -18.91 -22.39 32.80
C GLU A 727 -19.47 -20.97 32.86
N MET A 728 -18.87 -20.00 32.11
CA MET A 728 -19.38 -18.63 32.06
C MET A 728 -20.83 -18.54 31.53
N THR A 729 -21.28 -19.50 30.73
CA THR A 729 -22.66 -19.49 30.23
C THR A 729 -23.71 -19.79 31.29
N GLU A 730 -23.29 -20.34 32.44
CA GLU A 730 -24.19 -20.56 33.60
C GLU A 730 -24.41 -19.28 34.41
N THR A 731 -23.43 -18.38 34.37
CA THR A 731 -23.45 -17.14 35.15
C THR A 731 -23.88 -15.93 34.32
N PHE A 732 -23.53 -15.90 33.04
CA PHE A 732 -23.70 -14.74 32.15
C PHE A 732 -24.66 -15.04 30.98
N ASP A 733 -25.88 -14.50 31.01
CA ASP A 733 -26.97 -14.83 30.08
C ASP A 733 -26.62 -14.54 28.59
N ARG A 734 -25.79 -13.53 28.28
CA ARG A 734 -25.43 -13.13 26.92
C ARG A 734 -24.18 -13.79 26.40
N ILE A 735 -23.54 -14.69 27.16
CA ILE A 735 -22.42 -15.52 26.74
C ILE A 735 -22.96 -16.87 26.26
N LYS A 736 -22.56 -17.34 25.09
CA LYS A 736 -22.96 -18.63 24.53
C LYS A 736 -21.74 -19.45 24.10
N ASN A 737 -21.79 -20.74 24.44
CA ASN A 737 -20.74 -21.69 24.06
C ASN A 737 -21.00 -22.31 22.70
N TYR A 738 -19.94 -22.36 21.92
CA TYR A 738 -19.87 -23.08 20.66
C TYR A 738 -18.55 -23.88 20.61
N ASN A 739 -18.55 -24.93 19.82
CA ASN A 739 -17.33 -25.67 19.54
C ASN A 739 -17.19 -25.91 18.05
N VAL A 740 -15.95 -26.07 17.61
CA VAL A 740 -15.67 -26.52 16.24
C VAL A 740 -15.65 -28.04 16.25
N SER A 741 -16.62 -28.64 15.54
CA SER A 741 -16.88 -30.06 15.61
C SER A 741 -15.74 -30.91 15.05
N VAL A 742 -15.51 -32.03 15.74
CA VAL A 742 -14.50 -33.03 15.44
C VAL A 742 -15.12 -34.41 15.49
N LYS A 743 -14.79 -35.27 14.54
CA LYS A 743 -15.25 -36.67 14.54
C LYS A 743 -14.08 -37.57 14.85
N GLU A 744 -14.20 -38.30 15.97
CA GLU A 744 -13.22 -39.33 16.33
C GLU A 744 -13.45 -40.59 15.49
N LEU A 745 -12.39 -41.04 14.83
CA LEU A 745 -12.31 -42.32 14.17
C LEU A 745 -11.33 -43.17 14.96
N LYS A 746 -11.47 -44.51 14.89
CA LYS A 746 -10.71 -45.49 15.73
C LYS A 746 -9.19 -45.19 15.87
N ASP A 747 -8.57 -44.54 14.87
CA ASP A 747 -7.15 -44.24 14.84
C ASP A 747 -6.81 -42.78 14.45
N ASN A 748 -7.79 -41.99 14.03
CA ASN A 748 -7.59 -40.62 13.56
C ASN A 748 -8.71 -39.67 14.01
N VAL A 749 -8.43 -38.38 14.01
CA VAL A 749 -9.40 -37.32 14.27
C VAL A 749 -9.67 -36.59 12.96
N LEU A 750 -10.94 -36.52 12.57
CA LEU A 750 -11.39 -35.78 11.42
C LEU A 750 -11.95 -34.43 11.88
N PHE A 751 -11.31 -33.35 11.49
CA PHE A 751 -11.80 -31.98 11.72
C PHE A 751 -12.91 -31.66 10.75
N LEU A 752 -14.15 -31.57 11.25
CA LEU A 752 -15.32 -31.23 10.43
C LEU A 752 -15.40 -29.75 10.13
N ARG A 753 -14.67 -28.94 10.90
CA ARG A 753 -14.60 -27.45 10.75
C ARG A 753 -15.95 -26.75 10.80
N THR A 754 -16.97 -27.38 11.38
CA THR A 754 -18.32 -26.83 11.53
C THR A 754 -18.50 -26.28 12.95
N LEU A 755 -18.99 -25.04 13.06
CA LEU A 755 -19.32 -24.39 14.33
C LEU A 755 -20.66 -24.92 14.84
N VAL A 756 -20.68 -25.50 16.04
CA VAL A 756 -21.87 -26.12 16.66
C VAL A 756 -22.09 -25.54 18.04
N LYS A 757 -23.36 -25.36 18.44
CA LYS A 757 -23.72 -24.91 19.80
C LYS A 757 -23.28 -25.93 20.85
N GLY A 758 -22.79 -25.42 21.98
CA GLY A 758 -22.30 -26.19 23.11
C GLY A 758 -20.78 -26.16 23.24
N GLY A 759 -20.24 -26.35 24.43
CA GLY A 759 -18.83 -26.42 24.70
C GLY A 759 -18.22 -27.79 24.38
N SER A 760 -16.92 -27.86 24.10
CA SER A 760 -16.16 -29.11 24.05
C SER A 760 -15.44 -29.30 25.39
N HIS A 761 -15.53 -30.51 25.91
CA HIS A 761 -14.84 -30.94 27.15
C HIS A 761 -13.60 -31.79 26.89
N HIS A 762 -13.30 -32.13 25.62
CA HIS A 762 -12.18 -33.01 25.27
C HIS A 762 -10.97 -32.27 24.72
N SER A 763 -9.82 -32.57 25.22
CA SER A 763 -8.53 -32.11 24.72
C SER A 763 -8.04 -33.02 23.59
N PHE A 764 -7.69 -32.47 22.42
CA PHE A 764 -7.19 -33.23 21.26
C PHE A 764 -5.69 -33.02 21.00
N GLY A 765 -4.97 -32.37 21.89
CA GLY A 765 -3.55 -32.04 21.70
C GLY A 765 -2.67 -33.26 21.38
N ILE A 766 -2.90 -34.38 22.04
CA ILE A 766 -2.15 -35.63 21.82
C ILE A 766 -2.46 -36.23 20.43
N HIS A 767 -3.69 -36.09 19.94
CA HIS A 767 -4.07 -36.55 18.61
C HIS A 767 -3.39 -35.70 17.52
N VAL A 768 -3.29 -34.39 17.72
CA VAL A 768 -2.53 -33.49 16.82
C VAL A 768 -1.04 -33.84 16.83
N ALA A 769 -0.47 -34.12 18.00
CA ALA A 769 0.90 -34.59 18.12
C ALA A 769 1.16 -35.92 17.37
N LYS A 770 0.20 -36.84 17.38
CA LYS A 770 0.22 -38.06 16.57
C LYS A 770 0.24 -37.77 15.07
N MET A 771 -0.62 -36.85 14.62
CA MET A 771 -0.66 -36.41 13.22
C MET A 771 0.62 -35.71 12.76
N ALA A 772 1.29 -35.01 13.66
CA ALA A 772 2.59 -34.37 13.41
C ALA A 772 3.77 -35.35 13.36
N GLY A 773 3.52 -36.66 13.59
CA GLY A 773 4.56 -37.69 13.52
C GLY A 773 5.40 -37.86 14.78
N MET A 774 4.91 -37.44 15.96
CA MET A 774 5.62 -37.69 17.22
C MET A 774 5.83 -39.19 17.49
N PRO A 775 6.98 -39.58 18.09
CA PRO A 775 7.28 -40.98 18.41
C PRO A 775 6.16 -41.60 19.24
N PRO A 776 5.72 -42.86 18.93
CA PRO A 776 4.63 -43.52 19.64
C PRO A 776 4.83 -43.65 21.14
N GLN A 777 6.09 -43.82 21.61
CA GLN A 777 6.42 -43.92 23.02
C GLN A 777 6.08 -42.62 23.78
N VAL A 778 6.37 -41.48 23.18
CA VAL A 778 6.05 -40.15 23.76
C VAL A 778 4.53 -39.96 23.83
N LEU A 779 3.81 -40.31 22.76
CA LEU A 779 2.34 -40.23 22.71
C LEU A 779 1.67 -41.11 23.77
N HIS A 780 2.14 -42.37 23.93
CA HIS A 780 1.58 -43.27 24.93
C HIS A 780 1.82 -42.76 26.37
N ARG A 781 3.03 -42.20 26.65
CA ARG A 781 3.31 -41.62 27.95
C ARG A 781 2.48 -40.36 28.21
N ALA A 782 2.33 -39.50 27.21
CA ALA A 782 1.50 -38.32 27.32
C ALA A 782 0.03 -38.66 27.62
N GLN A 783 -0.54 -39.69 26.97
CA GLN A 783 -1.89 -40.16 27.26
C GLN A 783 -2.05 -40.70 28.70
N GLN A 784 -1.03 -41.39 29.24
CA GLN A 784 -1.05 -41.86 30.63
C GLN A 784 -1.05 -40.70 31.63
N ILE A 785 -0.24 -39.68 31.36
CA ILE A 785 -0.16 -38.48 32.20
C ILE A 785 -1.45 -37.69 32.14
N LEU A 786 -2.02 -37.48 30.92
CA LEU A 786 -3.29 -36.79 30.75
C LEU A 786 -4.40 -37.46 31.56
N LYS A 787 -4.53 -38.79 31.49
CA LYS A 787 -5.55 -39.51 32.26
C LYS A 787 -5.38 -39.38 33.80
N GLN A 788 -4.14 -39.20 34.27
CA GLN A 788 -3.89 -38.95 35.69
C GLN A 788 -4.33 -37.53 36.10
N LEU A 789 -4.01 -36.54 35.25
CA LEU A 789 -4.37 -35.14 35.48
C LEU A 789 -5.90 -34.94 35.43
N GLU A 790 -6.58 -35.53 34.44
CA GLU A 790 -8.02 -35.48 34.33
C GLU A 790 -8.77 -36.14 35.53
N LYS A 791 -8.20 -37.18 36.11
CA LYS A 791 -8.77 -37.80 37.33
C LYS A 791 -8.60 -36.92 38.56
N SER A 792 -7.55 -36.12 38.65
CA SER A 792 -7.33 -35.22 39.77
C SER A 792 -8.22 -33.95 39.70
N HIS A 793 -8.74 -33.63 38.53
CA HIS A 793 -9.61 -32.45 38.32
C HIS A 793 -11.13 -32.76 38.26
N SER A 794 -11.55 -34.03 38.31
CA SER A 794 -12.94 -34.42 38.32
C SER A 794 -13.55 -34.46 39.72
N SER A 795 -13.54 -33.33 40.42
CA SER A 795 -14.33 -33.19 41.63
C SER A 795 -15.18 -31.92 41.59
N ASP A 796 -16.44 -32.07 41.94
CA ASP A 796 -17.56 -31.11 41.95
C ASP A 796 -17.32 -29.82 42.77
N GLU A 797 -16.09 -29.36 43.00
CA GLU A 797 -15.75 -28.29 43.94
C GLU A 797 -15.64 -26.91 43.29
N LEU A 798 -15.55 -26.74 41.98
CA LEU A 798 -15.39 -25.43 41.32
C LEU A 798 -16.70 -24.63 41.28
N THR A 799 -17.82 -25.29 41.06
CA THR A 799 -19.14 -24.63 40.95
C THR A 799 -19.73 -24.12 42.28
N ALA A 800 -19.35 -24.72 43.42
CA ALA A 800 -19.83 -24.29 44.74
C ALA A 800 -19.10 -23.05 45.28
N LYS A 801 -17.83 -22.79 44.80
CA LYS A 801 -17.00 -21.70 45.34
C LYS A 801 -17.19 -20.35 44.64
N VAL A 802 -17.71 -20.30 43.43
CA VAL A 802 -17.96 -19.01 42.72
C VAL A 802 -19.22 -18.29 43.19
N LYS A 803 -20.19 -19.00 43.77
CA LYS A 803 -21.46 -18.40 44.29
C LYS A 803 -21.32 -17.65 45.62
N ASP A 804 -20.23 -17.78 46.34
CA ASP A 804 -20.04 -17.16 47.68
C ASP A 804 -19.12 -15.92 47.69
N LEU A 805 -18.83 -15.31 46.52
CA LEU A 805 -17.88 -14.19 46.41
C LEU A 805 -18.47 -12.79 46.49
N ASP A 806 -19.67 -12.61 47.02
CA ASP A 806 -20.26 -11.28 47.38
C ASP A 806 -19.89 -10.88 48.81
N GLY A 807 -18.64 -10.77 49.13
CA GLY A 807 -18.18 -10.23 50.40
C GLY A 807 -16.75 -10.57 50.75
N GLU A 808 -15.91 -9.54 50.73
CA GLU A 808 -14.54 -9.49 51.32
C GLU A 808 -13.94 -10.82 51.76
N MET A 809 -13.21 -11.50 50.89
CA MET A 809 -12.15 -12.38 51.34
C MET A 809 -11.12 -12.64 50.22
N GLN A 810 -9.86 -12.44 50.60
CA GLN A 810 -8.64 -12.79 49.90
C GLN A 810 -8.72 -14.20 49.25
N LEU A 811 -8.64 -14.26 47.97
CA LEU A 811 -8.60 -15.49 47.13
C LEU A 811 -7.44 -16.42 47.61
N SER A 812 -7.76 -17.46 48.32
CA SER A 812 -6.89 -18.63 48.48
C SER A 812 -7.21 -19.64 47.41
N PHE A 813 -6.79 -19.37 46.18
CA PHE A 813 -6.90 -20.29 45.04
C PHE A 813 -5.71 -21.24 44.89
N PHE A 814 -4.88 -21.38 45.92
CA PHE A 814 -3.71 -22.29 45.86
C PHE A 814 -3.81 -23.34 46.93
N ASN A 815 -4.61 -24.37 46.69
CA ASN A 815 -4.27 -25.67 47.24
C ASN A 815 -3.51 -26.45 46.14
N LEU A 816 -2.19 -26.20 46.05
CA LEU A 816 -1.26 -27.23 45.64
C LEU A 816 -1.37 -28.35 46.67
N ASP A 817 -1.97 -29.48 46.32
CA ASP A 817 -1.92 -30.71 47.09
C ASP A 817 -0.46 -31.14 47.17
N ASP A 818 0.28 -30.58 48.13
CA ASP A 818 1.57 -31.13 48.52
C ASP A 818 1.24 -32.41 49.32
N PRO A 819 1.57 -33.60 48.84
CA PRO A 819 1.28 -34.86 49.56
C PRO A 819 1.78 -34.85 51.01
N ILE A 820 2.75 -33.98 51.31
CA ILE A 820 3.30 -33.78 52.65
C ILE A 820 2.32 -32.95 53.51
N LEU A 821 1.62 -31.97 52.95
CA LEU A 821 0.60 -31.18 53.66
C LEU A 821 -0.65 -31.99 53.93
N GLU A 822 -1.10 -32.88 53.03
CA GLU A 822 -2.23 -33.78 53.28
C GLU A 822 -1.84 -34.85 54.36
N ALA A 823 -0.64 -35.43 54.26
CA ALA A 823 -0.16 -36.34 55.32
C ALA A 823 -0.07 -35.63 56.65
N LEU A 824 0.36 -34.37 56.68
CA LEU A 824 0.46 -33.54 57.91
C LEU A 824 -0.90 -33.20 58.49
N LYS A 825 -1.89 -32.89 57.63
CA LYS A 825 -3.28 -32.63 58.03
C LYS A 825 -3.92 -33.87 58.61
N SER A 826 -3.75 -35.02 57.96
CA SER A 826 -4.23 -36.30 58.44
C SER A 826 -3.60 -36.71 59.79
N ASP A 827 -2.27 -36.48 59.96
CA ASP A 827 -1.55 -36.73 61.20
C ASP A 827 -2.00 -35.80 62.32
N ILE A 828 -2.28 -34.53 62.04
CA ILE A 828 -2.80 -33.55 63.01
C ILE A 828 -4.23 -33.91 63.42
N GLU A 829 -5.09 -34.27 62.47
CA GLU A 829 -6.50 -34.65 62.74
C GLU A 829 -6.63 -35.96 63.51
N ALA A 830 -5.65 -36.83 63.36
CA ALA A 830 -5.58 -38.11 64.14
C ALA A 830 -5.07 -37.97 65.56
N ILE A 831 -4.65 -36.77 65.99
CA ILE A 831 -4.14 -36.52 67.37
C ILE A 831 -5.31 -36.25 68.30
N ASP A 832 -5.53 -37.18 69.25
CA ASP A 832 -6.45 -36.92 70.38
C ASP A 832 -5.71 -36.16 71.50
N ILE A 833 -5.96 -34.83 71.57
CA ILE A 833 -5.24 -33.92 72.45
C ILE A 833 -5.52 -34.20 73.94
N ASP A 834 -6.72 -34.73 74.24
CA ASP A 834 -7.17 -34.97 75.63
C ASP A 834 -6.53 -36.20 76.30
N THR A 835 -5.86 -37.04 75.49
CA THR A 835 -5.18 -38.26 75.97
C THR A 835 -3.65 -38.12 76.05
N LEU A 836 -3.04 -37.04 75.54
CA LEU A 836 -1.62 -36.83 75.47
C LEU A 836 -1.03 -36.20 76.76
N THR A 837 0.02 -36.73 77.24
CA THR A 837 0.83 -36.04 78.28
C THR A 837 1.61 -34.87 77.68
N PRO A 838 2.00 -33.82 78.51
CA PRO A 838 2.76 -32.67 78.01
C PRO A 838 4.07 -33.02 77.23
N VAL A 839 4.69 -34.11 77.57
CA VAL A 839 5.93 -34.60 76.96
C VAL A 839 5.62 -35.24 75.59
N GLU A 840 4.60 -36.07 75.50
CA GLU A 840 4.12 -36.66 74.23
C GLU A 840 3.64 -35.60 73.25
N ALA A 841 2.94 -34.58 73.68
CA ALA A 841 2.54 -33.45 72.87
C ALA A 841 3.72 -32.69 72.27
N LEU A 842 4.81 -32.47 73.09
CA LEU A 842 6.04 -31.85 72.62
C LEU A 842 6.82 -32.75 71.63
N MET A 843 6.80 -34.06 71.80
CA MET A 843 7.37 -35.00 70.87
C MET A 843 6.63 -35.04 69.56
N LYS A 844 5.31 -35.01 69.54
CA LYS A 844 4.46 -35.00 68.38
C LYS A 844 4.61 -33.70 67.59
N LEU A 845 4.66 -32.54 68.27
CA LEU A 845 4.97 -31.24 67.66
C LEU A 845 6.36 -31.21 67.01
N ASN A 846 7.34 -31.86 67.61
CA ASN A 846 8.70 -31.93 67.03
C ASN A 846 8.75 -32.89 65.82
N GLU A 847 7.94 -33.92 65.77
CA GLU A 847 7.76 -34.82 64.64
C GLU A 847 7.12 -34.07 63.45
N ILE A 848 6.05 -33.35 63.67
CA ILE A 848 5.39 -32.48 62.71
C ILE A 848 6.35 -31.41 62.15
N LYS A 849 7.15 -30.77 63.02
CA LYS A 849 8.15 -29.79 62.66
C LYS A 849 9.28 -30.40 61.79
N ARG A 850 9.70 -31.64 62.09
CA ARG A 850 10.71 -32.36 61.28
C ARG A 850 10.19 -32.72 59.87
N MET A 851 8.91 -33.03 59.69
CA MET A 851 8.30 -33.27 58.38
C MET A 851 8.33 -32.00 57.52
N LEU A 852 8.06 -30.81 58.13
CA LEU A 852 8.13 -29.50 57.47
C LEU A 852 9.56 -29.04 57.12
N THR A 853 10.58 -29.45 57.94
CA THR A 853 11.95 -28.99 57.75
C THR A 853 12.79 -29.84 56.83
N LYS A 854 12.37 -31.05 56.43
CA LYS A 854 13.09 -31.94 55.50
C LYS A 854 13.20 -31.40 54.06
N LYS A 855 12.50 -30.27 53.71
CA LYS A 855 12.50 -29.63 52.40
C LYS A 855 13.57 -28.55 52.19
N LYS A 856 14.50 -28.33 53.16
CA LYS A 856 15.56 -27.31 53.02
C LYS A 856 16.93 -27.86 52.61
N SER A 857 17.01 -29.15 52.23
CA SER A 857 18.30 -29.77 51.85
C SER A 857 18.15 -30.79 50.71
N THR A 858 17.57 -30.38 49.57
CA THR A 858 17.81 -31.00 48.26
C THR A 858 17.66 -29.94 47.21
#